data_84fbb9457fc320e16a1a2a37f1bec2eb
#
_entry.id   84fbb9457fc320e16a1a2a37f1bec2eb
#
_cell.length_a   1.000
_cell.length_b   1.000
_cell.length_c   1.000
_cell.angle_alpha   90.00
_cell.angle_beta   90.00
_cell.angle_gamma   90.00
#
_symmetry.space_group_name_H-M   'P 1'
#
loop_
_entity.id
_entity.type
_entity.pdbx_description
1 polymer ?
#
loop_
_entity_poly.entity_id
_entity_poly.type
_entity_poly.pdbx_seq_one_letter_code
_entity_poly.pdbx_strand_id
1 'polypeptide(L)'
;MDGWKSMDNLSYKSMNEKYDYILAKHEDDGSIPLLTHLYWVSISAEAIARNIGLDASLARKGAILHDIGKASSVFQKTLKHGYVRPCDFIFRHEIASLFFLSILEKKEREVAVEMIAAHHKSIYKDIHELGLLDLEDMEDSFGIHSKDFTSWVPDALGILSSLGLIVHEITLDEAEDNYNYALSYCEKIGLGFSVWKGVLMGADHLASALGDKTEDEIGKLFILPDLSFYCRQNSLYPLSLCKADDVRKHTLVTAPTGAGKTDFLLRRCRGRVFYTLPFQASINAMYDRLKSDLKDTDAQIYLLHAASNLKLEQGKWEERIMQRHIGASIKVMTPHQMASIVYGVKGYEAMLADLYGCDVILDEIHTYSSEIQAIVLKIVEILMNVECRIHVGTATMPRVLYNRILQILGGKSNVYEVFLSSDELNEFNRHEIHKINGMEDIRPVMEKALADNDKILVVCNQVKRAQAVYLSLQADYPDIPIMLIHSHFKRIDRQYLEDRLKNHYNISKEACIVVSTQVVEVSLDISFDMMITECAPIDALIQRFGRINRKRSRETIGRYKPIYVIAPYTGNDALPYDEEVLRRSYAVLPDNAVLEENKVQQMLDEVYPDTHFMNIDYSGVIFKDNQWILKKLCHCAKSALLEALNINSVSCILESDVELYKEGDSGERTKMEIPMSFKSVGFNHLQVVKMGTYPFVVPDKSYTESMGLDLAYAKPEYYKQFEML
;
A
#
# COMPACT_ATOMS: atom_id res chain seq x y z
N MET A 1 -20.14 29.91 -24.90
CA MET A 1 -20.09 28.43 -25.15
C MET A 1 -19.83 28.10 -26.63
N ASP A 2 -19.13 28.90 -27.39
CA ASP A 2 -18.99 28.69 -28.84
C ASP A 2 -17.59 29.04 -29.36
N GLY A 3 -16.53 28.44 -28.77
CA GLY A 3 -15.16 28.64 -29.25
C GLY A 3 -14.27 27.42 -29.30
N TRP A 4 -14.75 26.24 -28.85
CA TRP A 4 -13.92 25.07 -28.59
C TRP A 4 -14.23 23.81 -29.42
N LYS A 5 -15.16 23.92 -30.40
CA LYS A 5 -15.54 22.77 -31.25
C LYS A 5 -14.57 22.40 -32.39
N SER A 6 -13.46 23.11 -32.57
CA SER A 6 -12.55 22.86 -33.71
C SER A 6 -11.28 22.04 -33.37
N MET A 7 -10.99 21.73 -32.12
CA MET A 7 -9.82 20.91 -31.76
C MET A 7 -10.13 19.42 -31.43
N ASP A 8 -11.40 19.08 -31.23
CA ASP A 8 -11.79 17.69 -30.86
C ASP A 8 -11.66 16.66 -32.01
N ASN A 9 -11.18 17.05 -33.19
CA ASN A 9 -11.03 16.18 -34.35
C ASN A 9 -9.59 16.05 -34.87
N LEU A 10 -8.59 16.59 -34.18
CA LEU A 10 -7.19 16.33 -34.53
C LEU A 10 -6.78 15.01 -33.82
N SER A 11 -7.05 13.88 -34.47
CA SER A 11 -6.44 12.63 -34.05
C SER A 11 -4.91 12.78 -34.10
N TYR A 12 -4.20 12.22 -33.14
CA TYR A 12 -2.74 12.16 -33.03
C TYR A 12 -2.03 11.96 -34.39
N LYS A 13 -2.62 11.17 -35.30
CA LYS A 13 -2.09 10.90 -36.67
C LYS A 13 -1.95 12.13 -37.60
N SER A 14 -2.50 13.27 -37.23
CA SER A 14 -2.38 14.53 -38.02
C SER A 14 -1.42 15.56 -37.42
N MET A 15 -0.83 15.28 -36.24
CA MET A 15 0.17 16.16 -35.64
C MET A 15 1.51 16.02 -36.36
N ASN A 16 2.03 17.16 -36.75
CA ASN A 16 3.19 17.44 -37.62
C ASN A 16 4.40 16.52 -37.38
N GLU A 17 4.75 15.63 -38.31
CA GLU A 17 6.00 14.89 -38.41
C GLU A 17 7.27 15.80 -38.37
N LYS A 18 7.08 17.13 -38.43
CA LYS A 18 8.16 18.11 -38.49
C LYS A 18 9.11 18.08 -37.29
N TYR A 19 8.65 17.68 -36.08
CA TYR A 19 9.45 17.69 -34.85
C TYR A 19 9.72 16.28 -34.30
N ASP A 20 9.49 15.22 -35.08
CA ASP A 20 9.67 13.82 -34.63
C ASP A 20 11.12 13.47 -34.30
N TYR A 21 12.07 14.26 -34.79
CA TYR A 21 13.50 14.07 -34.45
C TYR A 21 13.90 14.55 -33.05
N ILE A 22 13.01 15.28 -32.35
CA ILE A 22 13.21 15.71 -30.95
C ILE A 22 12.54 14.70 -30.03
N LEU A 23 13.33 13.94 -29.29
CA LEU A 23 12.87 12.82 -28.50
C LEU A 23 12.57 13.20 -27.03
N ALA A 24 11.56 12.58 -26.45
CA ALA A 24 11.26 12.63 -25.02
C ALA A 24 11.96 11.53 -24.22
N LYS A 25 12.23 10.35 -24.85
CA LYS A 25 12.82 9.16 -24.23
C LYS A 25 14.01 8.66 -25.02
N HIS A 26 14.88 7.89 -24.35
CA HIS A 26 16.06 7.27 -24.96
C HIS A 26 15.66 6.40 -26.15
N GLU A 27 16.50 6.36 -27.18
CA GLU A 27 16.28 5.58 -28.40
C GLU A 27 16.02 4.09 -28.08
N ASP A 28 16.70 3.55 -27.09
CA ASP A 28 16.54 2.17 -26.62
C ASP A 28 15.19 1.94 -25.88
N ASP A 29 14.54 3.01 -25.41
CA ASP A 29 13.25 2.98 -24.70
C ASP A 29 12.04 3.27 -25.62
N GLY A 30 12.23 3.20 -26.96
CA GLY A 30 11.15 3.27 -27.95
C GLY A 30 10.98 4.60 -28.66
N SER A 31 11.96 5.52 -28.65
CA SER A 31 12.03 6.71 -29.49
C SER A 31 10.74 7.54 -29.58
N ILE A 32 10.15 7.90 -28.43
CA ILE A 32 8.92 8.69 -28.40
C ILE A 32 9.23 10.17 -28.70
N PRO A 33 8.61 10.81 -29.72
CA PRO A 33 8.77 12.24 -29.97
C PRO A 33 8.32 13.09 -28.79
N LEU A 34 9.02 14.20 -28.56
CA LEU A 34 8.72 15.13 -27.45
C LEU A 34 7.31 15.72 -27.59
N LEU A 35 6.93 16.14 -28.77
CA LEU A 35 5.59 16.68 -29.07
C LEU A 35 4.50 15.70 -28.64
N THR A 36 4.66 14.42 -28.98
CA THR A 36 3.75 13.32 -28.65
C THR A 36 3.63 13.13 -27.14
N HIS A 37 4.78 13.06 -26.45
CA HIS A 37 4.81 12.92 -25.00
C HIS A 37 4.10 14.08 -24.30
N LEU A 38 4.43 15.34 -24.68
CA LEU A 38 3.80 16.52 -24.11
C LEU A 38 2.29 16.56 -24.35
N TYR A 39 1.84 16.12 -25.52
CA TYR A 39 0.41 15.98 -25.82
C TYR A 39 -0.27 15.00 -24.86
N TRP A 40 0.25 13.77 -24.72
CA TRP A 40 -0.33 12.77 -23.83
C TRP A 40 -0.36 13.22 -22.36
N VAL A 41 0.72 13.85 -21.89
CA VAL A 41 0.78 14.39 -20.52
C VAL A 41 -0.23 15.54 -20.36
N SER A 42 -0.38 16.39 -21.37
CA SER A 42 -1.30 17.54 -21.31
C SER A 42 -2.77 17.13 -21.18
N ILE A 43 -3.21 16.14 -21.97
CA ILE A 43 -4.60 15.65 -21.89
C ILE A 43 -4.83 14.87 -20.58
N SER A 44 -3.81 14.18 -20.08
CA SER A 44 -3.87 13.49 -18.78
C SER A 44 -3.99 14.50 -17.62
N ALA A 45 -3.18 15.56 -17.63
CA ALA A 45 -3.24 16.60 -16.61
C ALA A 45 -4.58 17.36 -16.62
N GLU A 46 -5.11 17.64 -17.80
CA GLU A 46 -6.44 18.25 -17.98
C GLU A 46 -7.53 17.37 -17.35
N ALA A 47 -7.52 16.06 -17.63
CA ALA A 47 -8.49 15.12 -17.09
C ALA A 47 -8.40 15.01 -15.57
N ILE A 48 -7.19 14.91 -15.00
CA ILE A 48 -6.97 14.85 -13.56
C ILE A 48 -7.47 16.15 -12.91
N ALA A 49 -7.03 17.31 -13.38
CA ALA A 49 -7.39 18.61 -12.82
C ALA A 49 -8.92 18.82 -12.82
N ARG A 50 -9.60 18.50 -13.93
CA ARG A 50 -11.06 18.59 -14.04
C ARG A 50 -11.78 17.77 -12.98
N ASN A 51 -11.29 16.57 -12.70
CA ASN A 51 -11.93 15.67 -11.73
C ASN A 51 -11.70 16.05 -10.27
N ILE A 52 -10.63 16.79 -9.97
CA ILE A 52 -10.37 17.30 -8.60
C ILE A 52 -10.76 18.79 -8.44
N GLY A 53 -11.45 19.35 -9.41
CA GLY A 53 -12.01 20.71 -9.33
C GLY A 53 -11.00 21.84 -9.56
N LEU A 54 -9.85 21.56 -10.19
CA LEU A 54 -8.86 22.56 -10.57
C LEU A 54 -9.09 23.07 -11.99
N ASP A 55 -8.43 24.20 -12.32
CA ASP A 55 -8.44 24.75 -13.68
C ASP A 55 -7.75 23.80 -14.66
N ALA A 56 -8.56 23.12 -15.46
CA ALA A 56 -8.11 22.13 -16.43
C ALA A 56 -7.27 22.75 -17.56
N SER A 57 -7.57 23.99 -17.98
CA SER A 57 -6.80 24.71 -18.99
C SER A 57 -5.40 25.04 -18.47
N LEU A 58 -5.31 25.49 -17.24
CA LEU A 58 -4.04 25.81 -16.60
C LEU A 58 -3.18 24.55 -16.38
N ALA A 59 -3.80 23.44 -15.95
CA ALA A 59 -3.11 22.13 -15.84
C ALA A 59 -2.53 21.69 -17.18
N ARG A 60 -3.32 21.83 -18.28
CA ARG A 60 -2.88 21.51 -19.63
C ARG A 60 -1.68 22.36 -20.05
N LYS A 61 -1.72 23.68 -19.83
CA LYS A 61 -0.62 24.60 -20.16
C LYS A 61 0.66 24.26 -19.40
N GLY A 62 0.57 24.05 -18.10
CA GLY A 62 1.72 23.65 -17.29
C GLY A 62 2.32 22.30 -17.71
N ALA A 63 1.47 21.33 -18.06
CA ALA A 63 1.90 20.05 -18.58
C ALA A 63 2.55 20.13 -19.98
N ILE A 64 2.12 21.03 -20.85
CA ILE A 64 2.79 21.29 -22.13
C ILE A 64 4.20 21.86 -21.91
N LEU A 65 4.39 22.70 -20.90
CA LEU A 65 5.67 23.34 -20.62
C LEU A 65 6.68 22.46 -19.86
N HIS A 66 6.22 21.46 -19.11
CA HIS A 66 7.05 20.79 -18.07
C HIS A 66 8.36 20.23 -18.60
N ASP A 67 8.35 19.64 -19.76
CA ASP A 67 9.46 18.92 -20.38
C ASP A 67 10.01 19.59 -21.67
N ILE A 68 9.55 20.79 -21.99
CA ILE A 68 9.97 21.46 -23.24
C ILE A 68 11.49 21.70 -23.29
N GLY A 69 12.16 21.82 -22.14
CA GLY A 69 13.60 21.91 -22.03
C GLY A 69 14.36 20.68 -22.55
N LYS A 70 13.65 19.56 -22.78
CA LYS A 70 14.22 18.39 -23.47
C LYS A 70 14.59 18.69 -24.93
N ALA A 71 14.02 19.72 -25.52
CA ALA A 71 14.40 20.16 -26.88
C ALA A 71 15.86 20.66 -26.96
N SER A 72 16.50 20.99 -25.81
CA SER A 72 17.91 21.40 -25.76
C SER A 72 18.84 20.41 -26.45
N SER A 73 19.75 20.93 -27.27
CA SER A 73 20.78 20.14 -27.94
C SER A 73 21.65 19.35 -26.98
N VAL A 74 21.85 19.87 -25.76
CA VAL A 74 22.60 19.20 -24.68
C VAL A 74 21.85 17.97 -24.19
N PHE A 75 20.54 18.09 -23.96
CA PHE A 75 19.71 16.97 -23.50
C PHE A 75 19.51 15.93 -24.62
N GLN A 76 19.22 16.34 -25.86
CA GLN A 76 19.02 15.42 -26.98
C GLN A 76 20.21 14.49 -27.23
N LYS A 77 21.45 14.97 -26.98
CA LYS A 77 22.65 14.13 -27.04
C LYS A 77 22.61 12.98 -26.05
N THR A 78 21.99 13.16 -24.88
CA THR A 78 21.91 12.12 -23.82
C THR A 78 20.93 11.00 -24.15
N LEU A 79 20.04 11.20 -25.13
CA LEU A 79 19.01 10.25 -25.53
C LEU A 79 19.46 9.31 -26.65
N LYS A 80 20.67 9.54 -27.23
CA LYS A 80 21.20 8.74 -28.34
C LYS A 80 21.82 7.43 -27.87
N HIS A 81 21.67 6.41 -28.68
CA HIS A 81 22.28 5.09 -28.44
C HIS A 81 23.79 5.21 -28.18
N GLY A 82 24.27 4.53 -27.14
CA GLY A 82 25.69 4.51 -26.79
C GLY A 82 26.24 5.75 -26.09
N TYR A 83 25.39 6.76 -25.77
CA TYR A 83 25.85 7.92 -25.00
C TYR A 83 26.11 7.56 -23.54
N VAL A 84 27.34 7.84 -23.09
CA VAL A 84 27.71 7.68 -21.67
C VAL A 84 27.67 9.06 -21.01
N ARG A 85 26.79 9.20 -20.01
CA ARG A 85 26.64 10.46 -19.27
C ARG A 85 27.89 10.70 -18.41
N PRO A 86 28.60 11.85 -18.54
CA PRO A 86 29.69 12.21 -17.65
C PRO A 86 29.26 12.28 -16.18
N CYS A 87 30.19 12.03 -15.25
CA CYS A 87 29.93 12.07 -13.81
C CYS A 87 29.55 13.48 -13.30
N ASP A 88 30.01 14.51 -14.00
CA ASP A 88 29.78 15.94 -13.74
C ASP A 88 28.63 16.54 -14.56
N PHE A 89 27.79 15.70 -15.15
CA PHE A 89 26.66 16.16 -15.98
C PHE A 89 25.56 16.71 -15.08
N ILE A 90 25.36 18.04 -15.12
CA ILE A 90 24.41 18.77 -14.26
C ILE A 90 23.20 19.35 -14.99
N PHE A 91 23.11 19.22 -16.34
CA PHE A 91 21.98 19.74 -17.12
C PHE A 91 20.67 19.06 -16.71
N ARG A 92 19.66 19.87 -16.40
CA ARG A 92 18.30 19.46 -15.99
C ARG A 92 17.28 20.12 -16.92
N HIS A 93 16.53 19.31 -17.68
CA HIS A 93 15.54 19.82 -18.64
C HIS A 93 14.43 20.61 -17.98
N GLU A 94 14.05 20.28 -16.73
CA GLU A 94 13.05 21.02 -15.97
C GLU A 94 13.49 22.47 -15.70
N ILE A 95 14.78 22.74 -15.53
CA ILE A 95 15.30 24.11 -15.40
C ILE A 95 15.19 24.85 -16.73
N ALA A 96 15.62 24.23 -17.83
CA ALA A 96 15.50 24.81 -19.17
C ALA A 96 14.02 25.04 -19.59
N SER A 97 13.09 24.25 -19.06
CA SER A 97 11.64 24.46 -19.29
C SER A 97 11.11 25.75 -18.65
N LEU A 98 11.73 26.22 -17.56
CA LEU A 98 11.32 27.48 -16.90
C LEU A 98 11.57 28.72 -17.78
N PHE A 99 12.44 28.65 -18.81
CA PHE A 99 12.74 29.75 -19.71
C PHE A 99 11.52 30.20 -20.53
N PHE A 100 10.48 29.37 -20.60
CA PHE A 100 9.28 29.60 -21.41
C PHE A 100 8.07 30.13 -20.61
N LEU A 101 8.27 30.54 -19.34
CA LEU A 101 7.17 30.99 -18.47
C LEU A 101 6.44 32.23 -19.00
N SER A 102 7.13 33.09 -19.78
CA SER A 102 6.53 34.30 -20.35
C SER A 102 5.45 34.05 -21.40
N ILE A 103 5.39 32.83 -21.97
CA ILE A 103 4.30 32.39 -22.86
C ILE A 103 2.95 32.39 -22.12
N LEU A 104 2.98 32.22 -20.80
CA LEU A 104 1.79 32.20 -19.95
C LEU A 104 1.45 33.61 -19.43
N GLU A 105 0.16 33.84 -19.15
CA GLU A 105 -0.26 35.02 -18.44
C GLU A 105 0.41 35.10 -17.05
N LYS A 106 0.70 36.32 -16.59
CA LYS A 106 1.41 36.52 -15.32
C LYS A 106 0.78 35.77 -14.13
N LYS A 107 -0.57 35.73 -14.09
CA LYS A 107 -1.33 35.02 -13.03
C LYS A 107 -1.22 33.47 -13.08
N GLU A 108 -0.78 32.92 -14.22
CA GLU A 108 -0.66 31.48 -14.46
C GLU A 108 0.74 30.94 -14.12
N ARG A 109 1.75 31.84 -14.07
CA ARG A 109 3.18 31.46 -13.97
C ARG A 109 3.53 30.76 -12.67
N GLU A 110 2.94 31.16 -11.53
CA GLU A 110 3.21 30.49 -10.24
C GLU A 110 2.81 29.03 -10.28
N VAL A 111 1.63 28.72 -10.82
CA VAL A 111 1.18 27.33 -10.99
C VAL A 111 2.08 26.56 -11.94
N ALA A 112 2.50 27.19 -13.05
CA ALA A 112 3.43 26.55 -13.97
C ALA A 112 4.79 26.25 -13.28
N VAL A 113 5.30 27.16 -12.44
CA VAL A 113 6.50 26.90 -11.64
C VAL A 113 6.30 25.71 -10.69
N GLU A 114 5.15 25.62 -10.00
CA GLU A 114 4.83 24.48 -9.14
C GLU A 114 4.80 23.14 -9.91
N MET A 115 4.34 23.15 -11.15
CA MET A 115 4.33 21.97 -12.02
C MET A 115 5.74 21.63 -12.53
N ILE A 116 6.53 22.60 -12.94
CA ILE A 116 7.78 22.39 -13.68
C ILE A 116 8.97 22.19 -12.76
N ALA A 117 9.20 23.12 -11.80
CA ALA A 117 10.48 23.29 -11.10
C ALA A 117 10.96 22.08 -10.32
N ALA A 118 10.04 21.24 -9.83
CA ALA A 118 10.36 20.14 -8.92
C ALA A 118 9.69 18.80 -9.26
N HIS A 119 9.31 18.58 -10.52
CA HIS A 119 8.63 17.33 -10.86
C HIS A 119 9.55 16.11 -10.83
N HIS A 120 10.86 16.27 -11.01
CA HIS A 120 11.83 15.19 -10.85
C HIS A 120 12.59 15.24 -9.52
N LYS A 121 12.95 16.44 -9.06
CA LYS A 121 13.80 16.64 -7.88
C LYS A 121 13.20 17.72 -6.97
N SER A 122 13.53 17.69 -5.68
CA SER A 122 13.18 18.76 -4.74
C SER A 122 13.82 20.08 -5.13
N ILE A 123 13.26 21.22 -4.69
CA ILE A 123 13.89 22.53 -4.83
C ILE A 123 15.11 22.70 -3.91
N TYR A 124 15.19 21.93 -2.81
CA TYR A 124 16.36 21.84 -1.93
C TYR A 124 16.99 20.46 -2.01
N LYS A 125 18.27 20.39 -1.60
CA LYS A 125 19.04 19.15 -1.57
C LYS A 125 18.31 18.04 -0.83
N ASP A 126 18.22 16.90 -1.48
CA ASP A 126 17.93 15.62 -0.82
C ASP A 126 19.24 14.86 -0.53
N ILE A 127 19.17 13.64 0.01
CA ILE A 127 20.36 12.87 0.39
C ILE A 127 21.31 12.64 -0.80
N HIS A 128 20.81 12.59 -2.02
CA HIS A 128 21.55 12.13 -3.18
C HIS A 128 21.77 13.20 -4.26
N GLU A 129 20.94 14.26 -4.28
CA GLU A 129 20.93 15.20 -5.39
C GLU A 129 20.73 16.64 -4.92
N LEU A 130 21.40 17.58 -5.58
CA LEU A 130 21.22 19.02 -5.37
C LEU A 130 19.86 19.46 -5.89
N GLY A 131 19.17 20.31 -5.16
CA GLY A 131 17.92 20.94 -5.59
C GLY A 131 18.14 22.09 -6.57
N LEU A 132 17.06 22.72 -7.03
CA LEU A 132 17.12 23.87 -7.93
C LEU A 132 17.87 25.04 -7.27
N LEU A 133 17.55 25.35 -6.02
CA LEU A 133 18.14 26.48 -5.28
C LEU A 133 19.59 26.21 -4.89
N ASP A 134 19.95 24.94 -4.56
CA ASP A 134 21.34 24.59 -4.26
C ASP A 134 22.25 24.69 -5.52
N LEU A 135 21.71 24.38 -6.70
CA LEU A 135 22.48 24.51 -7.96
C LEU A 135 22.79 25.97 -8.27
N GLU A 136 21.86 26.88 -8.03
CA GLU A 136 22.09 28.31 -8.21
C GLU A 136 23.17 28.87 -7.30
N ASP A 137 23.23 28.41 -6.05
CA ASP A 137 24.24 28.81 -5.08
C ASP A 137 25.66 28.31 -5.42
N MET A 138 25.78 27.24 -6.23
CA MET A 138 27.05 26.55 -6.46
C MET A 138 27.65 26.76 -7.84
N GLU A 139 26.83 27.00 -8.88
CA GLU A 139 27.22 27.00 -10.30
C GLU A 139 26.47 28.08 -11.06
N ASP A 140 26.99 28.49 -12.22
CA ASP A 140 26.22 29.29 -13.19
C ASP A 140 25.12 28.41 -13.84
N SER A 141 24.07 28.19 -13.06
CA SER A 141 22.98 27.30 -13.48
C SER A 141 22.28 27.80 -14.74
N PHE A 142 22.04 29.10 -14.87
CA PHE A 142 21.44 29.67 -16.07
C PHE A 142 22.32 29.45 -17.30
N GLY A 143 23.62 29.79 -17.25
CA GLY A 143 24.55 29.60 -18.35
C GLY A 143 24.67 28.16 -18.82
N ILE A 144 24.66 27.20 -17.89
CA ILE A 144 24.69 25.76 -18.21
C ILE A 144 23.43 25.33 -18.96
N HIS A 145 22.24 25.77 -18.51
CA HIS A 145 20.96 25.34 -19.07
C HIS A 145 20.56 26.11 -20.33
N SER A 146 21.11 27.32 -20.55
CA SER A 146 20.89 28.14 -21.76
C SER A 146 21.91 27.86 -22.87
N LYS A 147 22.78 26.88 -22.72
CA LYS A 147 23.77 26.53 -23.75
C LYS A 147 23.11 26.26 -25.10
N ASP A 148 23.69 26.82 -26.17
CA ASP A 148 23.18 26.72 -27.55
C ASP A 148 21.74 27.22 -27.70
N PHE A 149 21.28 28.17 -26.87
CA PHE A 149 19.90 28.66 -26.75
C PHE A 149 19.26 28.97 -28.11
N THR A 150 19.92 29.75 -28.95
CA THR A 150 19.41 30.18 -30.27
C THR A 150 19.21 29.02 -31.25
N SER A 151 19.85 27.87 -31.00
CA SER A 151 19.76 26.73 -31.91
C SER A 151 18.56 25.82 -31.64
N TRP A 152 18.06 25.74 -30.40
CA TRP A 152 16.99 24.79 -30.01
C TRP A 152 15.65 25.49 -29.65
N VAL A 153 15.67 26.75 -29.24
CA VAL A 153 14.46 27.49 -28.87
C VAL A 153 13.45 27.64 -30.02
N PRO A 154 13.85 27.87 -31.26
CA PRO A 154 12.88 27.90 -32.37
C PRO A 154 12.07 26.61 -32.52
N ASP A 155 12.71 25.47 -32.33
CA ASP A 155 12.04 24.15 -32.35
C ASP A 155 11.12 23.96 -31.14
N ALA A 156 11.57 24.37 -29.96
CA ALA A 156 10.75 24.33 -28.74
C ALA A 156 9.48 25.20 -28.92
N LEU A 157 9.60 26.44 -29.41
CA LEU A 157 8.46 27.31 -29.71
C LEU A 157 7.52 26.71 -30.77
N GLY A 158 8.08 26.04 -31.77
CA GLY A 158 7.30 25.34 -32.79
C GLY A 158 6.48 24.17 -32.20
N ILE A 159 7.06 23.40 -31.28
CA ILE A 159 6.35 22.33 -30.53
C ILE A 159 5.23 22.95 -29.70
N LEU A 160 5.51 24.00 -28.90
CA LEU A 160 4.53 24.65 -28.05
C LEU A 160 3.36 25.23 -28.88
N SER A 161 3.65 25.83 -30.02
CA SER A 161 2.64 26.33 -30.97
C SER A 161 1.79 25.18 -31.53
N SER A 162 2.41 24.05 -31.88
CA SER A 162 1.70 22.87 -32.40
C SER A 162 0.74 22.27 -31.36
N LEU A 163 1.03 22.46 -30.06
CA LEU A 163 0.17 22.04 -28.93
C LEU A 163 -0.89 23.11 -28.56
N GLY A 164 -0.97 24.20 -29.31
CA GLY A 164 -2.02 25.23 -29.22
C GLY A 164 -1.69 26.38 -28.26
N LEU A 165 -0.44 26.56 -27.84
CA LEU A 165 -0.04 27.72 -27.08
C LEU A 165 0.24 28.92 -28.06
N ILE A 166 -0.13 30.13 -27.62
CA ILE A 166 0.23 31.34 -28.32
C ILE A 166 1.66 31.69 -27.94
N VAL A 167 2.57 31.58 -28.91
CA VAL A 167 4.00 31.76 -28.66
C VAL A 167 4.49 33.09 -29.26
N HIS A 168 5.55 33.64 -28.71
CA HIS A 168 6.34 34.75 -29.25
C HIS A 168 7.84 34.35 -29.17
N GLU A 169 8.68 35.08 -29.86
CA GLU A 169 10.13 34.92 -29.82
C GLU A 169 10.63 35.22 -28.38
N ILE A 170 11.37 34.32 -27.80
CA ILE A 170 11.96 34.47 -26.45
C ILE A 170 13.44 34.77 -26.61
N THR A 171 13.88 35.92 -26.11
CA THR A 171 15.30 36.32 -26.08
C THR A 171 16.00 35.65 -24.89
N LEU A 172 17.35 35.66 -24.91
CA LEU A 172 18.13 35.11 -23.79
C LEU A 172 17.89 35.88 -22.48
N ASP A 173 17.78 37.22 -22.57
CA ASP A 173 17.47 38.07 -21.40
C ASP A 173 16.09 37.77 -20.84
N GLU A 174 15.08 37.55 -21.69
CA GLU A 174 13.74 37.18 -21.27
C GLU A 174 13.73 35.77 -20.63
N ALA A 175 14.53 34.84 -21.13
CA ALA A 175 14.69 33.50 -20.52
C ALA A 175 15.33 33.59 -19.14
N GLU A 176 16.32 34.48 -18.94
CA GLU A 176 16.93 34.77 -17.66
C GLU A 176 15.95 35.41 -16.67
N ASP A 177 15.15 36.35 -17.11
CA ASP A 177 14.07 36.96 -16.30
C ASP A 177 13.04 35.90 -15.85
N ASN A 178 12.65 35.00 -16.75
CA ASN A 178 11.74 33.87 -16.41
C ASN A 178 12.35 32.90 -15.39
N TYR A 179 13.62 32.58 -15.54
CA TYR A 179 14.37 31.74 -14.61
C TYR A 179 14.45 32.40 -13.22
N ASN A 180 14.86 33.68 -13.17
CA ASN A 180 14.95 34.46 -11.93
C ASN A 180 13.58 34.61 -11.24
N TYR A 181 12.50 34.74 -12.01
CA TYR A 181 11.14 34.73 -11.50
C TYR A 181 10.83 33.40 -10.79
N ALA A 182 11.17 32.26 -11.40
CA ALA A 182 10.95 30.94 -10.83
C ALA A 182 11.77 30.72 -9.56
N LEU A 183 13.05 31.14 -9.53
CA LEU A 183 13.89 31.09 -8.33
C LEU A 183 13.27 31.89 -7.18
N SER A 184 12.91 33.16 -7.46
CA SER A 184 12.31 34.05 -6.45
C SER A 184 10.99 33.49 -5.91
N TYR A 185 10.20 32.79 -6.72
CA TYR A 185 9.01 32.08 -6.27
C TYR A 185 9.35 30.91 -5.34
N CYS A 186 10.30 30.05 -5.75
CA CYS A 186 10.72 28.88 -4.98
C CYS A 186 11.34 29.24 -3.61
N GLU A 187 12.09 30.35 -3.52
CA GLU A 187 12.63 30.85 -2.25
C GLU A 187 11.53 31.23 -1.26
N LYS A 188 10.47 31.85 -1.74
CA LYS A 188 9.36 32.40 -0.94
C LYS A 188 8.23 31.40 -0.71
N ILE A 189 8.29 30.22 -1.32
CA ILE A 189 7.20 29.24 -1.28
C ILE A 189 6.89 28.81 0.16
N GLY A 190 5.60 28.79 0.49
CA GLY A 190 5.13 28.46 1.85
C GLY A 190 5.15 26.98 2.18
N LEU A 191 4.77 26.69 3.44
CA LEU A 191 4.56 25.32 3.89
C LEU A 191 3.33 24.70 3.21
N GLY A 192 3.36 23.39 2.98
CA GLY A 192 2.26 22.65 2.38
C GLY A 192 2.71 21.63 1.35
N PHE A 193 1.75 21.15 0.57
CA PHE A 193 2.00 20.34 -0.61
C PHE A 193 1.48 21.08 -1.86
N SER A 194 2.06 20.79 -3.02
CA SER A 194 1.57 21.31 -4.28
C SER A 194 0.65 20.30 -4.95
N VAL A 195 -0.64 20.61 -5.00
CA VAL A 195 -1.60 19.80 -5.77
C VAL A 195 -1.28 19.84 -7.27
N TRP A 196 -0.75 20.96 -7.77
CA TRP A 196 -0.37 21.14 -9.17
C TRP A 196 0.80 20.25 -9.58
N LYS A 197 1.84 20.16 -8.73
CA LYS A 197 2.91 19.16 -8.89
C LYS A 197 2.34 17.75 -8.87
N GLY A 198 1.40 17.45 -7.96
CA GLY A 198 0.71 16.18 -7.89
C GLY A 198 -0.03 15.83 -9.18
N VAL A 199 -0.75 16.78 -9.76
CA VAL A 199 -1.44 16.64 -11.07
C VAL A 199 -0.44 16.31 -12.18
N LEU A 200 0.65 17.08 -12.28
CA LEU A 200 1.65 16.83 -13.31
C LEU A 200 2.31 15.47 -13.17
N MET A 201 2.78 15.13 -11.97
CA MET A 201 3.43 13.84 -11.73
C MET A 201 2.51 12.66 -12.04
N GLY A 202 1.23 12.77 -11.65
CA GLY A 202 0.23 11.76 -11.98
C GLY A 202 0.00 11.64 -13.49
N ALA A 203 -0.06 12.77 -14.19
CA ALA A 203 -0.27 12.83 -15.63
C ALA A 203 0.93 12.28 -16.42
N ASP A 204 2.15 12.66 -16.06
CA ASP A 204 3.38 12.20 -16.72
C ASP A 204 3.56 10.69 -16.56
N HIS A 205 3.37 10.17 -15.35
CA HIS A 205 3.48 8.74 -15.11
C HIS A 205 2.38 7.92 -15.81
N LEU A 206 1.14 8.43 -15.84
CA LEU A 206 0.04 7.81 -16.56
C LEU A 206 0.34 7.76 -18.07
N ALA A 207 0.65 8.89 -18.67
CA ALA A 207 0.98 9.01 -20.09
C ALA A 207 2.19 8.15 -20.47
N SER A 208 3.23 8.15 -19.63
CA SER A 208 4.41 7.30 -19.81
C SER A 208 4.12 5.81 -19.73
N ALA A 209 3.07 5.41 -18.99
CA ALA A 209 2.66 4.03 -18.84
C ALA A 209 1.77 3.55 -19.99
N LEU A 210 0.85 4.41 -20.44
CA LEU A 210 -0.15 4.06 -21.45
C LEU A 210 0.39 4.25 -22.88
N GLY A 211 1.29 5.22 -23.09
CA GLY A 211 1.83 5.54 -24.41
C GLY A 211 0.71 5.90 -25.38
N ASP A 212 0.68 5.25 -26.53
CA ASP A 212 -0.31 5.44 -27.59
C ASP A 212 -1.77 5.11 -27.20
N LYS A 213 -1.97 4.42 -26.08
CA LYS A 213 -3.30 4.11 -25.53
C LYS A 213 -3.86 5.24 -24.65
N THR A 214 -3.09 6.30 -24.41
CA THR A 214 -3.50 7.38 -23.48
C THR A 214 -4.84 7.99 -23.87
N GLU A 215 -5.09 8.29 -25.14
CA GLU A 215 -6.35 8.87 -25.62
C GLU A 215 -7.56 7.97 -25.34
N ASP A 216 -7.40 6.67 -25.57
CA ASP A 216 -8.48 5.67 -25.39
C ASP A 216 -8.80 5.40 -23.92
N GLU A 217 -7.79 5.47 -23.05
CA GLU A 217 -7.92 5.12 -21.63
C GLU A 217 -8.31 6.31 -20.75
N ILE A 218 -8.03 7.55 -21.19
CA ILE A 218 -8.28 8.77 -20.38
C ILE A 218 -9.76 8.95 -20.04
N GLY A 219 -10.66 8.56 -20.94
CA GLY A 219 -12.11 8.62 -20.74
C GLY A 219 -12.64 7.64 -19.68
N LYS A 220 -11.81 6.66 -19.29
CA LYS A 220 -12.14 5.65 -18.27
C LYS A 220 -11.64 6.02 -16.88
N LEU A 221 -10.92 7.11 -16.74
CA LEU A 221 -10.42 7.59 -15.45
C LEU A 221 -11.55 8.22 -14.64
N PHE A 222 -11.45 8.13 -13.31
CA PHE A 222 -12.36 8.75 -12.35
C PHE A 222 -13.82 8.27 -12.41
N ILE A 223 -14.07 7.12 -13.05
CA ILE A 223 -15.39 6.49 -13.02
C ILE A 223 -15.71 6.09 -11.58
N LEU A 224 -16.88 6.52 -11.10
CA LEU A 224 -17.38 6.12 -9.79
C LEU A 224 -17.81 4.64 -9.84
N PRO A 225 -17.44 3.82 -8.83
CA PRO A 225 -17.86 2.43 -8.81
C PRO A 225 -19.37 2.30 -8.55
N ASP A 226 -20.05 1.46 -9.31
CA ASP A 226 -21.39 1.03 -8.96
C ASP A 226 -21.33 -0.01 -7.82
N LEU A 227 -21.69 0.42 -6.63
CA LEU A 227 -21.67 -0.40 -5.41
C LEU A 227 -23.04 -0.99 -5.05
N SER A 228 -24.02 -0.95 -5.97
CA SER A 228 -25.38 -1.45 -5.77
C SER A 228 -25.43 -2.93 -5.40
N PHE A 229 -24.45 -3.73 -5.86
CA PHE A 229 -24.28 -5.13 -5.47
C PHE A 229 -24.30 -5.33 -3.94
N TYR A 230 -23.77 -4.39 -3.17
CA TYR A 230 -23.68 -4.47 -1.72
C TYR A 230 -24.95 -4.02 -1.00
N CYS A 231 -25.98 -3.52 -1.70
CA CYS A 231 -27.26 -3.08 -1.12
C CYS A 231 -28.22 -4.22 -0.75
N ARG A 232 -27.80 -5.47 -0.92
CA ARG A 232 -28.58 -6.65 -0.54
C ARG A 232 -28.78 -6.74 0.98
N GLN A 233 -30.00 -7.05 1.39
CA GLN A 233 -30.36 -7.24 2.80
C GLN A 233 -30.40 -8.74 3.14
N ASN A 234 -29.84 -9.10 4.30
CA ASN A 234 -29.89 -10.45 4.81
C ASN A 234 -29.81 -10.41 6.35
N SER A 235 -30.83 -10.95 7.01
CA SER A 235 -30.92 -10.96 8.47
C SER A 235 -29.77 -11.70 9.19
N LEU A 236 -29.08 -12.61 8.50
CA LEU A 236 -27.90 -13.25 9.05
C LEU A 236 -26.70 -12.27 9.18
N TYR A 237 -26.75 -11.16 8.48
CA TYR A 237 -25.73 -10.11 8.48
C TYR A 237 -26.35 -8.81 8.98
N PRO A 238 -26.47 -8.56 10.30
CA PRO A 238 -27.25 -7.45 10.85
C PRO A 238 -26.85 -6.08 10.30
N LEU A 239 -25.56 -5.87 9.99
CA LEU A 239 -25.12 -4.63 9.36
C LEU A 239 -25.69 -4.42 7.96
N SER A 240 -26.21 -5.46 7.29
CA SER A 240 -26.93 -5.33 6.02
C SER A 240 -28.26 -4.59 6.18
N LEU A 241 -28.84 -4.60 7.37
CA LEU A 241 -30.08 -3.94 7.71
C LEU A 241 -29.89 -2.50 8.21
N CYS A 242 -28.66 -2.12 8.57
CA CYS A 242 -28.35 -0.77 9.02
C CYS A 242 -28.45 0.23 7.85
N LYS A 243 -28.91 1.45 8.15
CA LYS A 243 -28.97 2.54 7.17
C LYS A 243 -27.56 2.93 6.70
N ALA A 244 -27.37 3.04 5.40
CA ALA A 244 -26.11 3.48 4.81
C ALA A 244 -26.16 4.93 4.29
N ASP A 245 -27.34 5.56 4.30
CA ASP A 245 -27.61 6.91 3.78
C ASP A 245 -27.50 8.02 4.82
N ASP A 246 -26.92 7.74 6.00
CA ASP A 246 -26.66 8.75 7.03
C ASP A 246 -25.82 9.92 6.47
N VAL A 247 -26.21 11.15 6.82
CA VAL A 247 -25.63 12.37 6.27
C VAL A 247 -24.23 12.69 6.78
N ARG A 248 -23.83 12.11 7.92
CA ARG A 248 -22.50 12.31 8.51
C ARG A 248 -21.42 11.79 7.56
N LYS A 249 -20.34 12.54 7.48
CA LYS A 249 -19.27 12.35 6.48
C LYS A 249 -18.51 11.04 6.70
N HIS A 250 -18.19 10.70 7.94
CA HIS A 250 -17.35 9.58 8.33
C HIS A 250 -18.16 8.46 8.99
N THR A 251 -17.56 7.28 9.11
CA THR A 251 -18.19 6.11 9.72
C THR A 251 -17.22 5.37 10.64
N LEU A 252 -17.67 5.01 11.83
CA LEU A 252 -16.99 4.03 12.69
C LEU A 252 -17.94 2.87 12.94
N VAL A 253 -17.54 1.66 12.60
CA VAL A 253 -18.33 0.45 12.85
C VAL A 253 -17.51 -0.59 13.60
N THR A 254 -18.03 -1.03 14.75
CA THR A 254 -17.47 -2.14 15.53
C THR A 254 -18.51 -3.25 15.56
N ALA A 255 -18.14 -4.41 15.00
CA ALA A 255 -19.05 -5.55 14.96
C ALA A 255 -18.25 -6.86 14.77
N PRO A 256 -18.75 -8.00 15.28
CA PRO A 256 -18.10 -9.30 15.15
C PRO A 256 -17.79 -9.69 13.71
N THR A 257 -16.85 -10.62 13.53
CA THR A 257 -16.59 -11.22 12.22
C THR A 257 -17.83 -11.94 11.72
N GLY A 258 -18.23 -11.69 10.46
CA GLY A 258 -19.46 -12.23 9.88
C GLY A 258 -20.70 -11.36 10.07
N ALA A 259 -20.61 -10.16 10.68
CA ALA A 259 -21.73 -9.23 10.80
C ALA A 259 -22.05 -8.45 9.51
N GLY A 260 -21.24 -8.56 8.45
CA GLY A 260 -21.43 -7.85 7.18
C GLY A 260 -20.72 -6.50 7.10
N LYS A 261 -19.61 -6.29 7.86
CA LYS A 261 -18.85 -5.02 7.89
C LYS A 261 -18.42 -4.54 6.51
N THR A 262 -17.79 -5.39 5.71
CA THR A 262 -17.27 -5.04 4.38
C THR A 262 -18.36 -4.48 3.47
N ASP A 263 -19.49 -5.18 3.36
CA ASP A 263 -20.62 -4.75 2.54
C ASP A 263 -21.21 -3.43 3.06
N PHE A 264 -21.29 -3.27 4.37
CA PHE A 264 -21.77 -2.03 4.99
C PHE A 264 -20.83 -0.84 4.71
N LEU A 265 -19.53 -1.00 4.85
CA LEU A 265 -18.55 0.05 4.57
C LEU A 265 -18.57 0.47 3.10
N LEU A 266 -18.66 -0.49 2.18
CA LEU A 266 -18.79 -0.20 0.75
C LEU A 266 -20.09 0.54 0.42
N ARG A 267 -21.21 0.20 1.07
CA ARG A 267 -22.48 0.94 0.91
C ARG A 267 -22.42 2.38 1.43
N ARG A 268 -21.49 2.68 2.34
CA ARG A 268 -21.26 4.05 2.84
C ARG A 268 -20.49 4.91 1.83
N CYS A 269 -19.74 4.30 0.92
CA CYS A 269 -18.96 5.02 -0.08
C CYS A 269 -19.87 5.69 -1.12
N ARG A 270 -19.49 6.89 -1.54
CA ARG A 270 -20.21 7.73 -2.52
C ARG A 270 -19.31 8.22 -3.65
N GLY A 271 -18.00 7.97 -3.56
CA GLY A 271 -16.97 8.35 -4.51
C GLY A 271 -16.11 7.16 -4.89
N ARG A 272 -14.95 7.46 -5.44
CA ARG A 272 -13.89 6.47 -5.66
C ARG A 272 -13.40 5.95 -4.31
N VAL A 273 -12.94 4.70 -4.25
CA VAL A 273 -12.67 4.00 -3.00
C VAL A 273 -11.19 3.61 -2.89
N PHE A 274 -10.55 3.98 -1.78
CA PHE A 274 -9.28 3.42 -1.34
C PHE A 274 -9.56 2.45 -0.20
N TYR A 275 -9.42 1.15 -0.45
CA TYR A 275 -9.67 0.10 0.53
C TYR A 275 -8.34 -0.36 1.14
N THR A 276 -8.13 -0.13 2.44
CA THR A 276 -6.89 -0.52 3.12
C THR A 276 -7.10 -1.69 4.06
N LEU A 277 -6.17 -2.63 4.01
CA LEU A 277 -6.12 -3.82 4.84
C LEU A 277 -4.69 -4.08 5.35
N PRO A 278 -4.53 -4.72 6.53
CA PRO A 278 -3.24 -4.83 7.19
C PRO A 278 -2.20 -5.69 6.45
N PHE A 279 -2.64 -6.72 5.75
CA PHE A 279 -1.74 -7.75 5.24
C PHE A 279 -1.92 -8.00 3.74
N GLN A 280 -0.84 -8.44 3.09
CA GLN A 280 -0.82 -8.69 1.65
C GLN A 280 -1.85 -9.76 1.21
N ALA A 281 -1.97 -10.85 1.97
CA ALA A 281 -2.98 -11.87 1.69
C ALA A 281 -4.41 -11.33 1.75
N SER A 282 -4.65 -10.36 2.64
CA SER A 282 -5.94 -9.68 2.82
C SER A 282 -6.29 -8.82 1.63
N ILE A 283 -5.33 -8.04 1.13
CA ILE A 283 -5.57 -7.17 -0.02
C ILE A 283 -5.79 -7.98 -1.29
N ASN A 284 -5.09 -9.11 -1.48
CA ASN A 284 -5.31 -10.01 -2.61
C ASN A 284 -6.73 -10.62 -2.57
N ALA A 285 -7.13 -11.17 -1.43
CA ALA A 285 -8.47 -11.74 -1.27
C ALA A 285 -9.58 -10.70 -1.46
N MET A 286 -9.39 -9.46 -0.98
CA MET A 286 -10.34 -8.37 -1.17
C MET A 286 -10.41 -7.93 -2.64
N TYR A 287 -9.27 -7.84 -3.31
CA TYR A 287 -9.21 -7.51 -4.72
C TYR A 287 -9.97 -8.54 -5.58
N ASP A 288 -9.72 -9.84 -5.36
CA ASP A 288 -10.41 -10.92 -6.06
C ASP A 288 -11.92 -10.89 -5.80
N ARG A 289 -12.31 -10.63 -4.55
CA ARG A 289 -13.71 -10.47 -4.17
C ARG A 289 -14.35 -9.30 -4.89
N LEU A 290 -13.75 -8.10 -4.83
CA LEU A 290 -14.28 -6.90 -5.50
C LEU A 290 -14.39 -7.10 -7.01
N LYS A 291 -13.39 -7.73 -7.65
CA LYS A 291 -13.45 -8.08 -9.07
C LYS A 291 -14.59 -9.04 -9.40
N SER A 292 -14.81 -10.03 -8.55
CA SER A 292 -15.92 -10.97 -8.73
C SER A 292 -17.28 -10.32 -8.52
N ASP A 293 -17.42 -9.53 -7.45
CA ASP A 293 -18.68 -8.88 -7.05
C ASP A 293 -19.12 -7.79 -8.04
N LEU A 294 -18.16 -7.08 -8.65
CA LEU A 294 -18.38 -5.94 -9.55
C LEU A 294 -18.07 -6.24 -11.02
N LYS A 295 -17.95 -7.52 -11.40
CA LYS A 295 -17.56 -7.95 -12.76
C LYS A 295 -18.47 -7.44 -13.89
N ASP A 296 -19.71 -7.15 -13.58
CA ASP A 296 -20.74 -6.67 -14.53
C ASP A 296 -20.84 -5.13 -14.53
N THR A 297 -19.87 -4.42 -13.96
CA THR A 297 -19.81 -2.96 -13.91
C THR A 297 -18.55 -2.43 -14.65
N ASP A 298 -18.52 -1.12 -14.92
CA ASP A 298 -17.36 -0.45 -15.52
C ASP A 298 -16.27 -0.07 -14.49
N ALA A 299 -16.37 -0.55 -13.25
CA ALA A 299 -15.44 -0.22 -12.18
C ALA A 299 -14.02 -0.71 -12.46
N GLN A 300 -13.07 0.21 -12.48
CA GLN A 300 -11.64 -0.11 -12.59
C GLN A 300 -11.07 -0.38 -11.20
N ILE A 301 -10.71 -1.64 -10.96
CA ILE A 301 -10.21 -2.12 -9.67
C ILE A 301 -8.74 -2.49 -9.81
N TYR A 302 -7.89 -1.87 -8.99
CA TYR A 302 -6.45 -2.13 -8.98
C TYR A 302 -5.94 -2.56 -7.62
N LEU A 303 -5.01 -3.51 -7.66
CA LEU A 303 -4.28 -4.00 -6.51
C LEU A 303 -2.90 -3.32 -6.46
N LEU A 304 -2.61 -2.65 -5.37
CA LEU A 304 -1.28 -2.10 -5.13
C LEU A 304 -0.49 -3.06 -4.23
N HIS A 305 0.63 -3.57 -4.74
CA HIS A 305 1.46 -4.56 -4.03
C HIS A 305 2.35 -3.95 -2.96
N ALA A 306 2.65 -4.78 -1.97
CA ALA A 306 3.20 -4.42 -0.67
C ALA A 306 4.66 -3.97 -0.64
N ALA A 307 5.01 -3.48 0.51
CA ALA A 307 6.26 -2.95 1.05
C ALA A 307 7.56 -3.75 0.80
N SER A 308 7.52 -5.00 0.32
CA SER A 308 8.73 -5.75 -0.03
C SER A 308 9.56 -5.05 -1.11
N ASN A 309 8.90 -4.31 -1.98
CA ASN A 309 9.55 -3.53 -3.03
C ASN A 309 10.04 -2.15 -2.55
N LEU A 310 9.67 -1.71 -1.32
CA LEU A 310 10.14 -0.43 -0.76
C LEU A 310 11.66 -0.40 -0.52
N LYS A 311 12.32 -1.55 -0.42
CA LYS A 311 13.78 -1.66 -0.19
C LYS A 311 14.63 -1.59 -1.45
N LEU A 312 14.02 -1.59 -2.64
CA LEU A 312 14.79 -1.61 -3.88
C LEU A 312 15.27 -0.22 -4.28
N GLU A 313 16.47 -0.14 -4.83
CA GLU A 313 16.92 1.00 -5.65
C GLU A 313 15.95 1.32 -6.80
N GLN A 314 15.08 0.36 -7.12
CA GLN A 314 13.96 0.49 -8.05
C GLN A 314 12.70 1.14 -7.43
N GLY A 315 12.82 1.95 -6.39
CA GLY A 315 11.73 2.79 -5.86
C GLY A 315 10.95 3.60 -6.90
N LYS A 316 11.57 3.79 -8.06
CA LYS A 316 10.91 4.29 -9.28
C LYS A 316 9.78 3.40 -9.79
N TRP A 317 9.78 2.10 -9.47
CA TRP A 317 8.77 1.17 -9.99
C TRP A 317 7.47 1.19 -9.18
N GLU A 318 7.52 1.25 -7.84
CA GLU A 318 6.31 1.37 -7.00
C GLU A 318 5.65 2.74 -7.13
N GLU A 319 6.46 3.80 -7.12
CA GLU A 319 6.01 5.15 -7.39
C GLU A 319 5.30 5.20 -8.74
N ARG A 320 5.86 4.59 -9.78
CA ARG A 320 5.26 4.48 -11.11
C ARG A 320 3.97 3.65 -11.11
N ILE A 321 3.88 2.55 -10.35
CA ILE A 321 2.65 1.73 -10.29
C ILE A 321 1.53 2.47 -9.58
N MET A 322 1.81 3.13 -8.46
CA MET A 322 0.79 3.91 -7.73
C MET A 322 0.25 5.05 -8.60
N GLN A 323 1.11 5.68 -9.37
CA GLN A 323 0.77 6.81 -10.23
C GLN A 323 0.17 6.37 -11.57
N ARG A 324 0.52 5.17 -12.08
CA ARG A 324 -0.10 4.56 -13.28
C ARG A 324 -1.61 4.39 -13.19
N HIS A 325 -2.13 4.25 -11.98
CA HIS A 325 -3.55 3.98 -11.75
C HIS A 325 -4.26 5.16 -11.10
N ILE A 326 -3.76 6.38 -11.30
CA ILE A 326 -4.48 7.58 -10.87
C ILE A 326 -5.88 7.58 -11.49
N GLY A 327 -6.88 7.97 -10.70
CA GLY A 327 -8.26 7.98 -11.17
C GLY A 327 -8.99 6.62 -11.20
N ALA A 328 -8.38 5.54 -10.72
CA ALA A 328 -9.06 4.24 -10.61
C ALA A 328 -10.31 4.31 -9.73
N SER A 329 -11.36 3.53 -10.06
CA SER A 329 -12.61 3.48 -9.29
C SER A 329 -12.40 2.94 -7.88
N ILE A 330 -11.62 1.85 -7.75
CA ILE A 330 -11.26 1.24 -6.46
C ILE A 330 -9.78 0.86 -6.47
N LYS A 331 -9.07 1.24 -5.40
CA LYS A 331 -7.71 0.78 -5.10
C LYS A 331 -7.68 -0.02 -3.82
N VAL A 332 -7.11 -1.23 -3.88
CA VAL A 332 -6.89 -2.08 -2.69
C VAL A 332 -5.42 -2.05 -2.33
N MET A 333 -5.09 -1.69 -1.08
CA MET A 333 -3.72 -1.42 -0.67
C MET A 333 -3.50 -1.63 0.83
N THR A 334 -2.24 -1.55 1.28
CA THR A 334 -1.90 -1.51 2.70
C THR A 334 -1.69 -0.07 3.18
N PRO A 335 -1.87 0.23 4.48
CA PRO A 335 -1.53 1.55 5.04
C PRO A 335 -0.06 1.93 4.88
N HIS A 336 0.86 0.95 4.81
CA HIS A 336 2.28 1.22 4.55
C HIS A 336 2.49 1.97 3.22
N GLN A 337 1.68 1.69 2.21
CA GLN A 337 1.74 2.40 0.93
C GLN A 337 1.23 3.84 1.05
N MET A 338 0.24 4.08 1.91
CA MET A 338 -0.19 5.45 2.25
C MET A 338 0.80 6.19 3.14
N ALA A 339 1.70 5.52 3.86
CA ALA A 339 2.62 6.17 4.78
C ALA A 339 3.56 7.17 4.08
N SER A 340 3.73 7.07 2.75
CA SER A 340 4.45 8.07 1.96
C SER A 340 3.89 9.48 2.11
N ILE A 341 2.57 9.66 2.32
CA ILE A 341 1.96 10.97 2.56
C ILE A 341 2.27 11.54 3.95
N VAL A 342 2.60 10.68 4.92
CA VAL A 342 2.96 11.09 6.28
C VAL A 342 4.38 11.63 6.37
N TYR A 343 5.28 11.02 5.58
CA TYR A 343 6.71 11.34 5.56
C TYR A 343 7.14 12.20 4.37
N GLY A 344 6.21 12.60 3.51
CA GLY A 344 6.51 13.45 2.35
C GLY A 344 7.53 12.84 1.40
N VAL A 345 7.47 11.52 1.21
CA VAL A 345 8.37 10.81 0.29
C VAL A 345 8.00 11.17 -1.15
N LYS A 346 8.97 11.23 -2.05
CA LYS A 346 8.78 11.57 -3.46
C LYS A 346 7.53 10.90 -4.05
N GLY A 347 6.67 11.67 -4.71
CA GLY A 347 5.39 11.22 -5.27
C GLY A 347 4.19 11.35 -4.34
N TYR A 348 4.38 11.80 -3.09
CA TYR A 348 3.29 11.95 -2.13
C TYR A 348 2.23 12.96 -2.59
N GLU A 349 2.61 13.98 -3.35
CA GLU A 349 1.69 14.98 -3.90
C GLU A 349 0.72 14.36 -4.92
N ALA A 350 1.22 13.44 -5.77
CA ALA A 350 0.36 12.73 -6.72
C ALA A 350 -0.64 11.81 -6.01
N MET A 351 -0.21 11.16 -4.91
CA MET A 351 -1.11 10.37 -4.08
C MET A 351 -2.17 11.24 -3.40
N LEU A 352 -1.80 12.41 -2.85
CA LEU A 352 -2.76 13.34 -2.26
C LEU A 352 -3.77 13.87 -3.29
N ALA A 353 -3.32 14.16 -4.52
CA ALA A 353 -4.20 14.58 -5.61
C ALA A 353 -5.20 13.47 -5.99
N ASP A 354 -4.77 12.20 -6.00
CA ASP A 354 -5.65 11.06 -6.31
C ASP A 354 -6.64 10.74 -5.17
N LEU A 355 -6.24 10.98 -3.92
CA LEU A 355 -7.07 10.78 -2.72
C LEU A 355 -8.12 11.88 -2.53
N TYR A 356 -7.93 13.06 -3.13
CA TYR A 356 -8.78 14.21 -2.86
C TYR A 356 -10.27 13.90 -3.02
N GLY A 357 -11.05 14.09 -1.94
CA GLY A 357 -12.49 13.86 -1.91
C GLY A 357 -12.95 12.39 -2.02
N CYS A 358 -12.04 11.42 -2.01
CA CYS A 358 -12.37 10.00 -2.11
C CYS A 358 -12.93 9.42 -0.80
N ASP A 359 -13.50 8.21 -0.89
CA ASP A 359 -13.81 7.36 0.25
C ASP A 359 -12.59 6.50 0.60
N VAL A 360 -12.18 6.52 1.86
CA VAL A 360 -11.08 5.70 2.37
C VAL A 360 -11.61 4.74 3.42
N ILE A 361 -11.55 3.45 3.13
CA ILE A 361 -11.90 2.40 4.07
C ILE A 361 -10.62 1.95 4.78
N LEU A 362 -10.60 2.06 6.10
CA LEU A 362 -9.56 1.56 6.99
C LEU A 362 -10.13 0.34 7.72
N ASP A 363 -9.84 -0.85 7.21
CA ASP A 363 -10.37 -2.10 7.77
C ASP A 363 -9.34 -2.76 8.68
N GLU A 364 -9.80 -3.28 9.82
CA GLU A 364 -9.03 -4.01 10.83
C GLU A 364 -7.79 -3.26 11.37
N ILE A 365 -7.88 -1.95 11.59
CA ILE A 365 -6.74 -1.09 12.00
C ILE A 365 -6.10 -1.47 13.34
N HIS A 366 -6.82 -2.17 14.19
CA HIS A 366 -6.33 -2.63 15.50
C HIS A 366 -5.27 -3.74 15.41
N THR A 367 -5.16 -4.42 14.27
CA THR A 367 -4.20 -5.51 14.06
C THR A 367 -2.77 -5.04 13.81
N TYR A 368 -2.56 -3.73 13.68
CA TYR A 368 -1.23 -3.14 13.48
C TYR A 368 -0.46 -3.04 14.80
N SER A 369 0.87 -3.10 14.70
CA SER A 369 1.72 -2.72 15.84
C SER A 369 1.42 -1.27 16.29
N SER A 370 1.80 -0.91 17.51
CA SER A 370 1.59 0.43 18.06
C SER A 370 2.17 1.54 17.16
N GLU A 371 3.34 1.28 16.54
CA GLU A 371 3.99 2.21 15.62
C GLU A 371 3.14 2.43 14.36
N ILE A 372 2.64 1.35 13.77
CA ILE A 372 1.80 1.44 12.56
C ILE A 372 0.44 2.07 12.88
N GLN A 373 -0.14 1.78 14.05
CA GLN A 373 -1.40 2.41 14.47
C GLN A 373 -1.25 3.95 14.54
N ALA A 374 -0.14 4.45 15.07
CA ALA A 374 0.08 5.88 15.14
C ALA A 374 0.35 6.50 13.75
N ILE A 375 1.02 5.80 12.84
CA ILE A 375 1.13 6.22 11.43
C ILE A 375 -0.27 6.27 10.79
N VAL A 376 -1.13 5.30 11.06
CA VAL A 376 -2.52 5.30 10.57
C VAL A 376 -3.30 6.48 11.13
N LEU A 377 -3.12 6.86 12.40
CA LEU A 377 -3.72 8.07 12.95
C LEU A 377 -3.25 9.34 12.22
N LYS A 378 -1.97 9.42 11.86
CA LYS A 378 -1.43 10.52 11.03
C LYS A 378 -1.98 10.50 9.60
N ILE A 379 -2.13 9.32 9.01
CA ILE A 379 -2.83 9.18 7.72
C ILE A 379 -4.24 9.76 7.84
N VAL A 380 -5.00 9.42 8.87
CA VAL A 380 -6.37 9.95 9.09
C VAL A 380 -6.37 11.48 9.19
N GLU A 381 -5.43 12.10 9.94
CA GLU A 381 -5.30 13.56 10.04
C GLU A 381 -5.08 14.19 8.65
N ILE A 382 -4.20 13.62 7.82
CA ILE A 382 -3.92 14.12 6.47
C ILE A 382 -5.12 13.92 5.54
N LEU A 383 -5.77 12.76 5.60
CA LEU A 383 -6.96 12.46 4.80
C LEU A 383 -8.13 13.42 5.09
N MET A 384 -8.25 13.87 6.34
CA MET A 384 -9.20 14.94 6.71
C MET A 384 -8.88 16.26 6.01
N ASN A 385 -7.59 16.60 5.88
CA ASN A 385 -7.13 17.82 5.23
C ASN A 385 -7.35 17.82 3.71
N VAL A 386 -7.37 16.63 3.07
CA VAL A 386 -7.68 16.48 1.63
C VAL A 386 -9.12 16.03 1.38
N GLU A 387 -10.01 16.36 2.30
CA GLU A 387 -11.48 16.22 2.19
C GLU A 387 -12.00 14.80 1.99
N CYS A 388 -11.23 13.76 2.31
CA CYS A 388 -11.68 12.38 2.22
C CYS A 388 -12.85 12.09 3.15
N ARG A 389 -13.70 11.13 2.75
CA ARG A 389 -14.66 10.45 3.63
C ARG A 389 -13.99 9.19 4.17
N ILE A 390 -13.96 9.04 5.49
CA ILE A 390 -13.21 7.98 6.16
C ILE A 390 -14.19 7.02 6.82
N HIS A 391 -14.03 5.73 6.50
CA HIS A 391 -14.86 4.65 7.00
C HIS A 391 -13.99 3.60 7.68
N VAL A 392 -14.10 3.49 8.99
CA VAL A 392 -13.33 2.54 9.80
C VAL A 392 -14.19 1.35 10.17
N GLY A 393 -13.71 0.15 9.90
CA GLY A 393 -14.36 -1.10 10.26
C GLY A 393 -13.44 -2.01 11.07
N THR A 394 -13.94 -2.58 12.15
CA THR A 394 -13.17 -3.48 12.98
C THR A 394 -14.04 -4.47 13.72
N ALA A 395 -13.48 -5.65 14.03
CA ALA A 395 -14.12 -6.59 14.94
C ALA A 395 -13.82 -6.25 16.40
N THR A 396 -12.64 -5.71 16.64
CA THR A 396 -12.10 -5.44 17.98
C THR A 396 -11.35 -4.12 17.95
N MET A 397 -11.66 -3.20 18.86
CA MET A 397 -10.92 -1.95 19.00
C MET A 397 -10.96 -1.47 20.45
N PRO A 398 -9.80 -1.31 21.11
CA PRO A 398 -9.74 -0.71 22.42
C PRO A 398 -10.40 0.69 22.41
N ARG A 399 -11.17 0.99 23.45
CA ARG A 399 -11.96 2.24 23.54
C ARG A 399 -11.09 3.48 23.43
N VAL A 400 -9.86 3.39 23.87
CA VAL A 400 -8.89 4.50 23.78
C VAL A 400 -8.56 4.84 22.32
N LEU A 401 -8.25 3.85 21.49
CA LEU A 401 -8.00 4.05 20.06
C LEU A 401 -9.27 4.54 19.34
N TYR A 402 -10.42 3.95 19.67
CA TYR A 402 -11.72 4.38 19.15
C TYR A 402 -11.99 5.87 19.40
N ASN A 403 -11.84 6.31 20.66
CA ASN A 403 -12.06 7.70 21.04
C ASN A 403 -11.09 8.67 20.37
N ARG A 404 -9.83 8.24 20.16
CA ARG A 404 -8.83 9.05 19.46
C ARG A 404 -9.21 9.26 18.01
N ILE A 405 -9.61 8.20 17.30
CA ILE A 405 -10.09 8.30 15.92
C ILE A 405 -11.35 9.16 15.83
N LEU A 406 -12.31 8.94 16.70
CA LEU A 406 -13.54 9.75 16.77
C LEU A 406 -13.23 11.23 16.94
N GLN A 407 -12.26 11.58 17.80
CA GLN A 407 -11.80 12.95 18.00
C GLN A 407 -11.18 13.54 16.73
N ILE A 408 -10.28 12.82 16.06
CA ILE A 408 -9.63 13.27 14.81
C ILE A 408 -10.67 13.51 13.72
N LEU A 409 -11.69 12.64 13.62
CA LEU A 409 -12.77 12.75 12.63
C LEU A 409 -13.80 13.86 12.96
N GLY A 410 -13.59 14.64 14.01
CA GLY A 410 -14.47 15.76 14.36
C GLY A 410 -15.66 15.39 15.27
N GLY A 411 -15.61 14.23 15.91
CA GLY A 411 -16.59 13.78 16.90
C GLY A 411 -17.93 13.29 16.34
N LYS A 412 -18.87 13.00 17.21
CA LYS A 412 -20.16 12.36 16.90
C LYS A 412 -21.02 13.11 15.89
N SER A 413 -20.86 14.42 15.77
CA SER A 413 -21.58 15.23 14.77
C SER A 413 -21.17 14.91 13.34
N ASN A 414 -19.90 14.50 13.10
CA ASN A 414 -19.35 14.18 11.79
C ASN A 414 -19.27 12.69 11.51
N VAL A 415 -19.37 11.87 12.56
CA VAL A 415 -19.14 10.41 12.46
C VAL A 415 -20.43 9.64 12.72
N TYR A 416 -20.78 8.79 11.78
CA TYR A 416 -21.82 7.79 11.95
C TYR A 416 -21.24 6.59 12.70
N GLU A 417 -21.56 6.51 13.99
CA GLU A 417 -21.17 5.38 14.84
C GLU A 417 -22.22 4.27 14.72
N VAL A 418 -21.77 3.04 14.44
CA VAL A 418 -22.65 1.87 14.27
C VAL A 418 -22.21 0.76 15.21
N PHE A 419 -23.13 0.37 16.08
CA PHE A 419 -22.96 -0.71 17.04
C PHE A 419 -24.14 -1.67 16.92
N LEU A 420 -23.90 -2.95 17.15
CA LEU A 420 -24.97 -3.93 17.30
C LEU A 420 -25.51 -3.90 18.74
N SER A 421 -26.79 -4.16 18.90
CA SER A 421 -27.41 -4.32 20.21
C SER A 421 -26.88 -5.56 20.95
N SER A 422 -27.06 -5.62 22.25
CA SER A 422 -26.67 -6.81 23.04
C SER A 422 -27.33 -8.09 22.55
N ASP A 423 -28.59 -8.02 22.12
CA ASP A 423 -29.32 -9.17 21.59
C ASP A 423 -28.71 -9.65 20.26
N GLU A 424 -28.41 -8.71 19.34
CA GLU A 424 -27.72 -9.03 18.09
C GLU A 424 -26.34 -9.60 18.33
N LEU A 425 -25.57 -9.06 19.30
CA LEU A 425 -24.24 -9.58 19.68
C LEU A 425 -24.33 -11.01 20.24
N ASN A 426 -25.34 -11.31 21.05
CA ASN A 426 -25.54 -12.64 21.60
C ASN A 426 -25.80 -13.72 20.53
N GLU A 427 -26.36 -13.35 19.38
CA GLU A 427 -26.47 -14.27 18.24
C GLU A 427 -25.13 -14.65 17.63
N PHE A 428 -24.05 -13.94 17.96
CA PHE A 428 -22.66 -14.26 17.54
C PHE A 428 -21.92 -15.11 18.54
N ASN A 429 -22.49 -15.42 19.72
CA ASN A 429 -21.93 -16.37 20.67
C ASN A 429 -21.82 -17.74 19.98
N ARG A 430 -20.61 -18.25 19.82
CA ARG A 430 -20.34 -19.47 19.03
C ARG A 430 -19.14 -20.27 19.48
N HIS A 431 -18.43 -19.80 20.51
CA HIS A 431 -17.20 -20.39 20.99
C HIS A 431 -17.33 -20.76 22.48
N GLU A 432 -16.90 -21.95 22.84
CA GLU A 432 -16.70 -22.38 24.21
C GLU A 432 -15.19 -22.42 24.47
N ILE A 433 -14.72 -21.65 25.47
CA ILE A 433 -13.31 -21.49 25.76
C ILE A 433 -12.91 -22.42 26.89
N HIS A 434 -11.81 -23.15 26.66
CA HIS A 434 -11.18 -24.05 27.66
C HIS A 434 -9.71 -23.63 27.83
N LYS A 435 -9.31 -23.36 29.05
CA LYS A 435 -7.92 -23.05 29.40
C LYS A 435 -7.16 -24.32 29.67
N ILE A 436 -6.00 -24.50 29.04
CA ILE A 436 -5.14 -25.70 29.17
C ILE A 436 -3.69 -25.30 29.44
N ASN A 437 -2.90 -26.20 30.00
CA ASN A 437 -1.47 -25.97 30.27
C ASN A 437 -0.59 -26.33 29.06
N GLY A 438 -0.99 -27.31 28.27
CA GLY A 438 -0.21 -27.78 27.11
C GLY A 438 -1.00 -28.66 26.17
N MET A 439 -0.38 -29.03 25.06
CA MET A 439 -0.98 -29.91 24.03
C MET A 439 -1.29 -31.32 24.55
N GLU A 440 -0.56 -31.77 25.56
CA GLU A 440 -0.74 -33.11 26.13
C GLU A 440 -2.09 -33.26 26.85
N ASP A 441 -2.58 -32.18 27.45
CA ASP A 441 -3.87 -32.16 28.16
C ASP A 441 -5.06 -32.44 27.24
N ILE A 442 -4.90 -32.21 25.94
CA ILE A 442 -6.00 -32.24 24.99
C ILE A 442 -5.97 -33.47 24.06
N ARG A 443 -4.95 -34.31 24.11
CA ARG A 443 -4.82 -35.46 23.20
C ARG A 443 -6.09 -36.33 23.13
N PRO A 444 -6.75 -36.74 24.24
CA PRO A 444 -7.98 -37.53 24.17
C PRO A 444 -9.14 -36.80 23.47
N VAL A 445 -9.19 -35.47 23.61
CA VAL A 445 -10.23 -34.64 22.95
C VAL A 445 -9.96 -34.55 21.47
N MET A 446 -8.71 -34.40 21.04
CA MET A 446 -8.31 -34.43 19.64
C MET A 446 -8.68 -35.76 18.97
N GLU A 447 -8.35 -36.89 19.63
CA GLU A 447 -8.67 -38.23 19.13
C GLU A 447 -10.17 -38.39 18.88
N LYS A 448 -10.99 -37.92 19.82
CA LYS A 448 -12.44 -37.93 19.68
C LYS A 448 -12.90 -37.04 18.53
N ALA A 449 -12.42 -35.80 18.45
CA ALA A 449 -12.78 -34.88 17.39
C ALA A 449 -12.41 -35.42 15.98
N LEU A 450 -11.26 -36.05 15.84
CA LEU A 450 -10.84 -36.70 14.60
C LEU A 450 -11.71 -37.91 14.25
N ALA A 451 -12.12 -38.71 15.25
CA ALA A 451 -13.05 -39.81 15.05
C ALA A 451 -14.47 -39.33 14.64
N ASP A 452 -14.87 -38.15 15.09
CA ASP A 452 -16.14 -37.49 14.72
C ASP A 452 -16.03 -36.74 13.37
N ASN A 453 -14.91 -36.83 12.65
CA ASN A 453 -14.59 -36.11 11.40
C ASN A 453 -14.53 -34.58 11.54
N ASP A 454 -14.21 -34.07 12.73
CA ASP A 454 -14.02 -32.63 12.93
C ASP A 454 -12.67 -32.17 12.33
N LYS A 455 -12.66 -30.95 11.83
CA LYS A 455 -11.49 -30.25 11.30
C LYS A 455 -10.84 -29.45 12.44
N ILE A 456 -9.56 -29.67 12.69
CA ILE A 456 -8.81 -29.07 13.79
C ILE A 456 -7.85 -28.00 13.25
N LEU A 457 -7.90 -26.80 13.83
CA LEU A 457 -6.95 -25.72 13.55
C LEU A 457 -6.03 -25.53 14.77
N VAL A 458 -4.73 -25.72 14.58
CA VAL A 458 -3.69 -25.48 15.61
C VAL A 458 -2.94 -24.19 15.26
N VAL A 459 -2.88 -23.24 16.21
CA VAL A 459 -2.25 -21.92 15.97
C VAL A 459 -1.13 -21.68 16.98
N CYS A 460 0.10 -21.55 16.45
CA CYS A 460 1.30 -21.24 17.22
C CYS A 460 1.72 -19.77 17.00
N ASN A 461 2.44 -19.19 17.97
CA ASN A 461 2.95 -17.82 17.86
C ASN A 461 4.27 -17.75 17.09
N GLN A 462 5.04 -18.84 17.05
CA GLN A 462 6.35 -18.91 16.40
C GLN A 462 6.39 -19.99 15.33
N VAL A 463 7.06 -19.70 14.20
CA VAL A 463 7.22 -20.66 13.10
C VAL A 463 7.92 -21.93 13.56
N LYS A 464 9.00 -21.81 14.34
CA LYS A 464 9.75 -22.97 14.88
C LYS A 464 8.85 -23.92 15.67
N ARG A 465 7.95 -23.40 16.52
CA ARG A 465 7.00 -24.23 17.27
C ARG A 465 5.94 -24.85 16.36
N ALA A 466 5.43 -24.09 15.38
CA ALA A 466 4.50 -24.63 14.41
C ALA A 466 5.11 -25.82 13.64
N GLN A 467 6.38 -25.71 13.22
CA GLN A 467 7.12 -26.80 12.58
C GLN A 467 7.29 -28.01 13.50
N ALA A 468 7.65 -27.79 14.77
CA ALA A 468 7.79 -28.87 15.75
C ALA A 468 6.45 -29.58 16.03
N VAL A 469 5.37 -28.81 16.22
CA VAL A 469 4.01 -29.35 16.43
C VAL A 469 3.55 -30.12 15.20
N TYR A 470 3.80 -29.64 14.00
CA TYR A 470 3.46 -30.34 12.76
C TYR A 470 4.14 -31.71 12.67
N LEU A 471 5.45 -31.80 12.96
CA LEU A 471 6.18 -33.07 12.95
C LEU A 471 5.66 -34.04 14.01
N SER A 472 5.36 -33.56 15.23
CA SER A 472 4.79 -34.37 16.27
C SER A 472 3.42 -34.93 15.87
N LEU A 473 2.53 -34.10 15.34
CA LEU A 473 1.21 -34.54 14.93
C LEU A 473 1.25 -35.49 13.73
N GLN A 474 2.20 -35.35 12.80
CA GLN A 474 2.40 -36.34 11.73
C GLN A 474 2.83 -37.70 12.25
N ALA A 475 3.66 -37.72 13.29
CA ALA A 475 4.07 -38.99 13.92
C ALA A 475 2.93 -39.65 14.73
N ASP A 476 2.11 -38.83 15.40
CA ASP A 476 1.00 -39.31 16.22
C ASP A 476 -0.23 -39.72 15.38
N TYR A 477 -0.47 -39.06 14.24
CA TYR A 477 -1.66 -39.27 13.38
C TYR A 477 -1.28 -39.48 11.92
N PRO A 478 -0.57 -40.57 11.55
CA PRO A 478 -0.04 -40.78 10.20
C PRO A 478 -1.10 -40.92 9.12
N ASP A 479 -2.33 -41.30 9.45
CA ASP A 479 -3.44 -41.52 8.53
C ASP A 479 -4.32 -40.25 8.33
N ILE A 480 -4.10 -39.20 9.14
CA ILE A 480 -4.88 -37.96 9.04
C ILE A 480 -4.16 -36.96 8.13
N PRO A 481 -4.87 -36.33 7.20
CA PRO A 481 -4.29 -35.23 6.42
C PRO A 481 -3.89 -34.05 7.30
N ILE A 482 -2.58 -33.74 7.33
CA ILE A 482 -2.04 -32.62 8.11
C ILE A 482 -1.33 -31.64 7.19
N MET A 483 -1.58 -30.35 7.37
CA MET A 483 -0.95 -29.27 6.61
C MET A 483 -0.32 -28.26 7.54
N LEU A 484 0.87 -27.75 7.15
CA LEU A 484 1.54 -26.64 7.82
C LEU A 484 1.51 -25.40 6.92
N ILE A 485 1.17 -24.22 7.50
CA ILE A 485 1.21 -22.94 6.78
C ILE A 485 1.70 -21.80 7.68
N HIS A 486 2.74 -21.09 7.21
CA HIS A 486 3.33 -19.93 7.90
C HIS A 486 4.03 -18.96 6.93
N SER A 487 4.70 -17.92 7.44
CA SER A 487 5.34 -16.89 6.63
C SER A 487 6.63 -17.32 5.93
N HIS A 488 7.32 -18.38 6.38
CA HIS A 488 8.63 -18.81 5.88
C HIS A 488 8.55 -19.79 4.71
N PHE A 489 7.53 -19.68 3.85
CA PHE A 489 7.45 -20.38 2.57
C PHE A 489 7.84 -19.44 1.42
N LYS A 490 8.37 -20.00 0.31
CA LYS A 490 8.42 -19.27 -0.96
C LYS A 490 7.03 -18.69 -1.26
N ARG A 491 6.96 -17.53 -1.86
CA ARG A 491 5.65 -16.90 -2.13
C ARG A 491 4.75 -17.78 -3.01
N ILE A 492 5.34 -18.50 -3.97
CA ILE A 492 4.59 -19.42 -4.82
C ILE A 492 4.03 -20.61 -4.02
N ASP A 493 4.85 -21.23 -3.15
CA ASP A 493 4.42 -22.36 -2.34
C ASP A 493 3.38 -21.94 -1.32
N ARG A 494 3.55 -20.77 -0.72
CA ARG A 494 2.56 -20.21 0.19
C ARG A 494 1.22 -19.97 -0.49
N GLN A 495 1.22 -19.42 -1.70
CA GLN A 495 -0.01 -19.24 -2.49
C GLN A 495 -0.69 -20.58 -2.74
N TYR A 496 0.07 -21.60 -3.13
CA TYR A 496 -0.45 -22.95 -3.33
C TYR A 496 -1.06 -23.53 -2.03
N LEU A 497 -0.39 -23.32 -0.88
CA LEU A 497 -0.90 -23.78 0.42
C LEU A 497 -2.18 -23.01 0.82
N GLU A 498 -2.27 -21.71 0.58
CA GLU A 498 -3.48 -20.91 0.82
C GLU A 498 -4.65 -21.40 -0.04
N ASP A 499 -4.39 -21.73 -1.31
CA ASP A 499 -5.42 -22.28 -2.22
C ASP A 499 -5.85 -23.68 -1.79
N ARG A 500 -4.93 -24.55 -1.37
CA ARG A 500 -5.26 -25.85 -0.79
C ARG A 500 -6.08 -25.72 0.50
N LEU A 501 -5.70 -24.78 1.36
CA LEU A 501 -6.44 -24.53 2.60
C LEU A 501 -7.89 -24.14 2.31
N LYS A 502 -8.12 -23.23 1.36
CA LYS A 502 -9.46 -22.78 1.00
C LYS A 502 -10.29 -23.85 0.28
N ASN A 503 -9.69 -24.51 -0.70
CA ASN A 503 -10.40 -25.35 -1.68
C ASN A 503 -10.41 -26.84 -1.33
N HIS A 504 -9.59 -27.28 -0.36
CA HIS A 504 -9.55 -28.67 0.10
C HIS A 504 -9.88 -28.78 1.60
N TYR A 505 -8.99 -28.31 2.47
CA TYR A 505 -9.14 -28.48 3.90
C TYR A 505 -10.40 -27.81 4.47
N ASN A 506 -10.69 -26.59 4.02
CA ASN A 506 -11.86 -25.82 4.49
C ASN A 506 -13.19 -26.44 4.10
N ILE A 507 -13.26 -27.09 2.93
CA ILE A 507 -14.51 -27.70 2.40
C ILE A 507 -14.60 -29.19 2.63
N SER A 508 -13.54 -29.85 3.10
CA SER A 508 -13.53 -31.28 3.41
C SER A 508 -14.63 -31.65 4.41
N LYS A 509 -15.18 -32.83 4.23
CA LYS A 509 -16.06 -33.49 5.20
C LYS A 509 -15.33 -34.52 6.05
N GLU A 510 -14.05 -34.76 5.77
CA GLU A 510 -13.19 -35.70 6.48
C GLU A 510 -12.33 -34.94 7.47
N ALA A 511 -11.94 -35.65 8.55
CA ALA A 511 -11.05 -35.12 9.56
C ALA A 511 -9.73 -34.61 8.94
N CYS A 512 -9.26 -33.48 9.38
CA CYS A 512 -7.97 -32.95 9.00
C CYS A 512 -7.42 -32.02 10.10
N ILE A 513 -6.10 -31.82 10.07
CA ILE A 513 -5.41 -30.89 10.98
C ILE A 513 -4.68 -29.85 10.14
N VAL A 514 -4.84 -28.57 10.49
CA VAL A 514 -4.03 -27.48 9.93
C VAL A 514 -3.25 -26.83 11.06
N VAL A 515 -1.93 -26.86 10.94
CA VAL A 515 -1.02 -26.15 11.84
C VAL A 515 -0.62 -24.84 11.19
N SER A 516 -0.76 -23.74 11.91
CA SER A 516 -0.49 -22.42 11.38
C SER A 516 0.13 -21.48 12.41
N THR A 517 0.55 -20.32 11.93
CA THR A 517 0.89 -19.15 12.75
C THR A 517 -0.13 -18.04 12.55
N GLN A 518 0.24 -16.78 12.82
CA GLN A 518 -0.63 -15.61 12.66
C GLN A 518 -1.25 -15.45 11.24
N VAL A 519 -0.79 -16.22 10.27
CA VAL A 519 -1.32 -16.19 8.88
C VAL A 519 -2.84 -16.44 8.82
N VAL A 520 -3.39 -17.23 9.76
CA VAL A 520 -4.83 -17.50 9.80
C VAL A 520 -5.66 -16.42 10.48
N GLU A 521 -5.04 -15.48 11.19
CA GLU A 521 -5.76 -14.39 11.88
C GLU A 521 -6.51 -13.50 10.90
N VAL A 522 -5.97 -13.35 9.68
CA VAL A 522 -6.46 -12.36 8.72
C VAL A 522 -6.79 -12.98 7.37
N SER A 523 -7.90 -12.53 6.80
CA SER A 523 -8.33 -12.65 5.39
C SER A 523 -8.55 -14.02 4.79
N LEU A 524 -8.40 -15.08 5.54
CA LEU A 524 -8.79 -16.40 5.06
C LEU A 524 -10.27 -16.67 5.41
N ASP A 525 -11.08 -16.95 4.39
CA ASP A 525 -12.46 -17.38 4.61
C ASP A 525 -12.50 -18.90 4.87
N ILE A 526 -12.04 -19.26 6.07
CA ILE A 526 -12.00 -20.65 6.54
C ILE A 526 -12.88 -20.83 7.75
N SER A 527 -13.43 -22.03 7.91
CA SER A 527 -14.28 -22.42 9.03
C SER A 527 -13.94 -23.82 9.49
N PHE A 528 -13.38 -23.94 10.68
CA PHE A 528 -12.99 -25.18 11.32
C PHE A 528 -13.96 -25.52 12.48
N ASP A 529 -13.86 -26.73 13.01
CA ASP A 529 -14.75 -27.24 14.05
C ASP A 529 -14.15 -27.13 15.45
N MET A 530 -12.83 -27.15 15.57
CA MET A 530 -12.10 -27.07 16.83
C MET A 530 -10.83 -26.25 16.63
N MET A 531 -10.43 -25.51 17.67
CA MET A 531 -9.14 -24.82 17.69
C MET A 531 -8.34 -25.17 18.92
N ILE A 532 -7.02 -25.30 18.72
CA ILE A 532 -6.02 -25.28 19.78
C ILE A 532 -5.11 -24.10 19.48
N THR A 533 -4.96 -23.16 20.40
CA THR A 533 -4.13 -21.98 20.16
C THR A 533 -3.23 -21.68 21.34
N GLU A 534 -2.00 -21.30 21.06
CA GLU A 534 -1.19 -20.61 22.06
C GLU A 534 -1.85 -19.29 22.47
N CYS A 535 -1.67 -18.90 23.74
CA CYS A 535 -2.13 -17.60 24.21
C CYS A 535 -1.50 -16.48 23.37
N ALA A 536 -2.32 -15.53 22.96
CA ALA A 536 -1.94 -14.34 22.20
C ALA A 536 -2.66 -13.12 22.79
N PRO A 537 -2.35 -11.89 22.36
CA PRO A 537 -3.14 -10.71 22.69
C PRO A 537 -4.64 -10.94 22.40
N ILE A 538 -5.51 -10.39 23.24
CA ILE A 538 -6.96 -10.68 23.18
C ILE A 538 -7.58 -10.37 21.82
N ASP A 539 -7.15 -9.30 21.17
CA ASP A 539 -7.59 -8.91 19.82
C ASP A 539 -7.20 -9.96 18.77
N ALA A 540 -5.96 -10.49 18.84
CA ALA A 540 -5.49 -11.58 17.99
C ALA A 540 -6.27 -12.90 18.28
N LEU A 541 -6.52 -13.20 19.55
CA LEU A 541 -7.33 -14.38 19.93
C LEU A 541 -8.74 -14.31 19.37
N ILE A 542 -9.43 -13.18 19.49
CA ILE A 542 -10.78 -12.99 18.92
C ILE A 542 -10.79 -13.20 17.40
N GLN A 543 -9.73 -12.78 16.70
CA GLN A 543 -9.60 -13.02 15.26
C GLN A 543 -9.35 -14.50 14.93
N ARG A 544 -8.51 -15.19 15.71
CA ARG A 544 -8.32 -16.65 15.59
C ARG A 544 -9.64 -17.36 15.81
N PHE A 545 -10.36 -17.04 16.87
CA PHE A 545 -11.66 -17.62 17.21
C PHE A 545 -12.66 -17.43 16.06
N GLY A 546 -12.60 -16.29 15.37
CA GLY A 546 -13.38 -16.04 14.17
C GLY A 546 -13.14 -17.02 13.01
N ARG A 547 -12.21 -17.97 13.11
CA ARG A 547 -11.98 -19.07 12.16
C ARG A 547 -12.72 -20.36 12.54
N ILE A 548 -13.35 -20.38 13.70
CA ILE A 548 -14.14 -21.50 14.19
C ILE A 548 -15.62 -21.14 14.07
N ASN A 549 -16.39 -22.09 13.57
CA ASN A 549 -17.85 -21.91 13.38
C ASN A 549 -18.19 -20.59 12.66
N ARG A 550 -17.39 -20.24 11.62
CA ARG A 550 -17.47 -18.93 10.93
C ARG A 550 -18.72 -18.80 10.05
N LYS A 551 -19.12 -19.89 9.37
CA LYS A 551 -20.25 -19.88 8.45
C LYS A 551 -21.55 -19.79 9.24
N ARG A 552 -22.19 -18.61 9.20
CA ARG A 552 -23.48 -18.42 9.86
C ARG A 552 -24.62 -18.94 8.99
N SER A 553 -25.48 -19.70 9.62
CA SER A 553 -26.80 -20.11 9.11
C SER A 553 -27.77 -20.14 10.29
N ARG A 554 -29.07 -20.26 10.01
CA ARG A 554 -30.07 -20.42 11.07
C ARG A 554 -29.84 -21.67 11.92
N GLU A 555 -29.12 -22.68 11.38
CA GLU A 555 -28.82 -23.92 12.04
C GLU A 555 -27.57 -23.84 12.93
N THR A 556 -26.65 -22.89 12.65
CA THR A 556 -25.40 -22.72 13.41
C THR A 556 -25.52 -21.70 14.54
N ILE A 557 -26.55 -20.84 14.52
CA ILE A 557 -26.84 -19.91 15.62
C ILE A 557 -27.21 -20.71 16.88
N GLY A 558 -26.55 -20.39 18.01
CA GLY A 558 -26.74 -21.10 19.28
C GLY A 558 -25.98 -22.43 19.40
N ARG A 559 -25.17 -22.80 18.39
CA ARG A 559 -24.24 -23.93 18.49
C ARG A 559 -22.83 -23.43 18.82
N TYR A 560 -22.24 -24.01 19.85
CA TYR A 560 -20.90 -23.66 20.32
C TYR A 560 -19.87 -24.67 19.83
N LYS A 561 -18.69 -24.21 19.47
CA LYS A 561 -17.57 -25.05 19.10
C LYS A 561 -16.39 -24.78 20.07
N PRO A 562 -15.61 -25.83 20.44
CA PRO A 562 -14.58 -25.71 21.46
C PRO A 562 -13.32 -25.01 20.94
N ILE A 563 -12.75 -24.18 21.80
CA ILE A 563 -11.46 -23.52 21.60
C ILE A 563 -10.62 -23.74 22.84
N TYR A 564 -9.45 -24.33 22.66
CA TYR A 564 -8.50 -24.61 23.71
C TYR A 564 -7.35 -23.61 23.65
N VAL A 565 -7.17 -22.84 24.73
CA VAL A 565 -6.14 -21.80 24.81
C VAL A 565 -5.06 -22.28 25.79
N ILE A 566 -3.85 -22.48 25.27
CA ILE A 566 -2.68 -22.86 26.03
C ILE A 566 -2.24 -21.68 26.89
N ALA A 567 -1.86 -21.97 28.15
CA ALA A 567 -1.33 -20.98 29.08
C ALA A 567 -0.17 -20.15 28.46
N PRO A 568 -0.04 -18.87 28.83
CA PRO A 568 0.97 -17.99 28.22
C PRO A 568 2.40 -18.46 28.55
N TYR A 569 3.25 -18.45 27.54
CA TYR A 569 4.69 -18.67 27.71
C TYR A 569 5.37 -17.42 28.28
N THR A 570 6.61 -17.60 28.76
CA THR A 570 7.44 -16.53 29.33
C THR A 570 8.79 -16.43 28.62
N GLY A 571 9.51 -15.32 28.80
CA GLY A 571 10.82 -15.08 28.19
C GLY A 571 10.78 -15.09 26.66
N ASN A 572 11.78 -15.70 26.04
CA ASN A 572 11.88 -15.80 24.59
C ASN A 572 10.74 -16.60 23.93
N ASP A 573 10.07 -17.44 24.71
CA ASP A 573 8.96 -18.24 24.23
C ASP A 573 7.65 -17.44 24.13
N ALA A 574 7.54 -16.29 24.82
CA ALA A 574 6.44 -15.35 24.68
C ALA A 574 6.47 -14.57 23.36
N LEU A 575 7.66 -14.44 22.75
CA LEU A 575 7.80 -13.68 21.48
C LEU A 575 6.86 -14.20 20.39
N PRO A 576 6.33 -13.31 19.56
CA PRO A 576 6.64 -11.88 19.42
C PRO A 576 5.86 -10.94 20.36
N TYR A 577 5.14 -11.46 21.32
CA TYR A 577 4.23 -10.69 22.16
C TYR A 577 4.83 -10.32 23.53
N ASP A 578 4.31 -9.26 24.13
CA ASP A 578 4.63 -8.84 25.48
C ASP A 578 3.99 -9.80 26.51
N GLU A 579 4.78 -10.24 27.49
CA GLU A 579 4.32 -11.22 28.51
C GLU A 579 3.16 -10.69 29.36
N GLU A 580 3.17 -9.40 29.70
CA GLU A 580 2.10 -8.81 30.52
C GLU A 580 0.79 -8.77 29.73
N VAL A 581 0.86 -8.44 28.44
CA VAL A 581 -0.32 -8.47 27.55
C VAL A 581 -0.86 -9.90 27.43
N LEU A 582 0.02 -10.92 27.27
CA LEU A 582 -0.41 -12.31 27.23
C LEU A 582 -1.08 -12.74 28.53
N ARG A 583 -0.48 -12.39 29.68
CA ARG A 583 -1.01 -12.72 31.00
C ARG A 583 -2.40 -12.10 31.23
N ARG A 584 -2.57 -10.82 30.90
CA ARG A 584 -3.87 -10.13 30.97
C ARG A 584 -4.89 -10.72 30.03
N SER A 585 -4.50 -11.00 28.79
CA SER A 585 -5.38 -11.62 27.78
C SER A 585 -5.89 -12.98 28.23
N TYR A 586 -5.02 -13.81 28.80
CA TYR A 586 -5.42 -15.12 29.34
C TYR A 586 -6.33 -14.97 30.55
N ALA A 587 -6.09 -13.98 31.42
CA ALA A 587 -6.86 -13.77 32.65
C ALA A 587 -8.33 -13.41 32.35
N VAL A 588 -8.57 -12.55 31.36
CA VAL A 588 -9.92 -12.06 31.01
C VAL A 588 -10.78 -13.10 30.26
N LEU A 589 -10.16 -14.12 29.66
CA LEU A 589 -10.92 -15.17 28.98
C LEU A 589 -11.76 -15.98 29.97
N PRO A 590 -12.98 -16.39 29.59
CA PRO A 590 -13.73 -17.38 30.37
C PRO A 590 -13.01 -18.74 30.35
N ASP A 591 -13.35 -19.60 31.27
CA ASP A 591 -12.85 -20.98 31.33
C ASP A 591 -14.00 -21.96 31.45
N ASN A 592 -14.03 -23.00 30.61
CA ASN A 592 -15.12 -23.95 30.47
C ASN A 592 -16.49 -23.29 30.31
N ALA A 593 -16.53 -22.19 29.53
CA ALA A 593 -17.72 -21.37 29.35
C ALA A 593 -17.75 -20.71 27.98
N VAL A 594 -18.94 -20.32 27.57
CA VAL A 594 -19.19 -19.62 26.30
C VAL A 594 -18.56 -18.22 26.35
N LEU A 595 -17.85 -17.87 25.29
CA LEU A 595 -17.39 -16.50 25.05
C LEU A 595 -18.58 -15.64 24.62
N GLU A 596 -18.99 -14.70 25.47
CA GLU A 596 -20.06 -13.78 25.18
C GLU A 596 -19.55 -12.57 24.36
N GLU A 597 -20.02 -12.43 23.13
CA GLU A 597 -19.59 -11.35 22.22
C GLU A 597 -19.89 -9.94 22.78
N ASN A 598 -20.93 -9.77 23.58
CA ASN A 598 -21.27 -8.52 24.25
C ASN A 598 -20.23 -8.11 25.35
N LYS A 599 -19.39 -9.05 25.81
CA LYS A 599 -18.34 -8.80 26.81
C LYS A 599 -16.94 -8.57 26.16
N VAL A 600 -16.79 -8.82 24.86
CA VAL A 600 -15.50 -8.70 24.17
C VAL A 600 -14.93 -7.28 24.29
N GLN A 601 -15.77 -6.24 24.19
CA GLN A 601 -15.30 -4.87 24.35
C GLN A 601 -14.75 -4.60 25.77
N GLN A 602 -15.39 -5.14 26.80
CA GLN A 602 -14.91 -5.01 28.17
C GLN A 602 -13.56 -5.73 28.35
N MET A 603 -13.41 -6.92 27.78
CA MET A 603 -12.13 -7.68 27.83
C MET A 603 -11.00 -6.88 27.16
N LEU A 604 -11.25 -6.24 26.02
CA LEU A 604 -10.29 -5.39 25.34
C LEU A 604 -9.87 -4.21 26.21
N ASP A 605 -10.82 -3.52 26.85
CA ASP A 605 -10.57 -2.36 27.68
C ASP A 605 -9.81 -2.74 28.97
N GLU A 606 -9.98 -3.96 29.49
CA GLU A 606 -9.23 -4.48 30.65
C GLU A 606 -7.78 -4.84 30.28
N VAL A 607 -7.55 -5.40 29.08
CA VAL A 607 -6.20 -5.73 28.59
C VAL A 607 -5.45 -4.47 28.20
N TYR A 608 -6.12 -3.50 27.58
CA TYR A 608 -5.55 -2.25 27.06
C TYR A 608 -6.14 -1.02 27.76
N PRO A 609 -5.90 -0.80 29.07
CA PRO A 609 -6.51 0.32 29.79
C PRO A 609 -5.96 1.69 29.39
N ASP A 610 -4.72 1.73 28.88
CA ASP A 610 -4.02 2.96 28.52
C ASP A 610 -3.38 2.92 27.14
N THR A 611 -3.13 4.09 26.57
CA THR A 611 -2.44 4.25 25.30
C THR A 611 -0.92 4.33 25.49
N HIS A 612 -0.25 3.22 25.63
CA HIS A 612 1.20 3.16 25.37
C HIS A 612 1.53 3.31 23.85
N PHE A 613 0.52 3.59 23.05
CA PHE A 613 0.55 3.68 21.59
C PHE A 613 1.40 4.83 21.03
N MET A 614 1.90 5.74 21.86
CA MET A 614 2.23 7.07 21.38
C MET A 614 3.69 7.48 21.44
N ASN A 615 4.60 6.57 21.69
CA ASN A 615 6.04 6.87 21.63
C ASN A 615 6.59 6.59 20.21
N ILE A 616 5.99 7.26 19.22
CA ILE A 616 6.58 7.26 17.88
C ILE A 616 7.48 8.48 17.75
N ASP A 617 8.61 8.27 17.15
CA ASP A 617 9.42 9.37 16.66
C ASP A 617 8.69 10.08 15.51
N TYR A 618 8.05 11.20 15.83
CA TYR A 618 7.40 12.07 14.87
C TYR A 618 8.38 13.03 14.16
N SER A 619 9.71 12.86 14.31
CA SER A 619 10.70 13.78 13.75
C SER A 619 10.61 13.92 12.24
N GLY A 620 10.30 12.82 11.53
CA GLY A 620 10.15 12.80 10.09
C GLY A 620 8.75 13.07 9.53
N VAL A 621 7.74 13.28 10.39
CA VAL A 621 6.35 13.50 9.96
C VAL A 621 6.17 14.92 9.44
N ILE A 622 5.60 15.07 8.24
CA ILE A 622 5.44 16.36 7.56
C ILE A 622 4.14 17.11 7.89
N PHE A 623 3.26 16.50 8.70
CA PHE A 623 1.99 17.10 9.13
C PHE A 623 1.81 16.96 10.64
N LYS A 624 1.81 18.08 11.36
CA LYS A 624 1.68 18.15 12.84
C LYS A 624 0.73 19.27 13.23
N ASP A 625 -0.08 19.05 14.25
CA ASP A 625 -1.00 20.03 14.81
C ASP A 625 -1.88 20.73 13.75
N ASN A 626 -2.40 19.93 12.82
CA ASN A 626 -3.17 20.39 11.65
C ASN A 626 -2.41 21.36 10.72
N GLN A 627 -1.09 21.34 10.72
CA GLN A 627 -0.25 22.18 9.87
C GLN A 627 0.80 21.35 9.13
N TRP A 628 1.05 21.74 7.90
CA TRP A 628 2.17 21.21 7.11
C TRP A 628 3.45 21.86 7.62
N ILE A 629 4.50 21.03 7.82
CA ILE A 629 5.82 21.50 8.26
C ILE A 629 6.88 21.39 7.15
N LEU A 630 6.53 20.80 6.02
CA LEU A 630 7.38 20.74 4.84
C LEU A 630 7.01 21.89 3.89
N LYS A 631 8.00 22.52 3.26
CA LYS A 631 7.75 23.50 2.18
C LYS A 631 7.19 22.78 0.95
N LYS A 632 6.31 23.45 0.22
CA LYS A 632 5.87 22.99 -1.10
C LYS A 632 7.09 22.72 -1.99
N LEU A 633 6.94 21.82 -2.95
CA LEU A 633 7.99 21.40 -3.90
C LEU A 633 9.20 20.70 -3.27
N CYS A 634 9.13 20.38 -1.98
CA CYS A 634 10.12 19.56 -1.27
C CYS A 634 9.59 18.15 -1.05
N HIS A 635 10.50 17.20 -0.95
CA HIS A 635 10.21 15.84 -0.50
C HIS A 635 11.31 15.33 0.42
N CYS A 636 10.98 14.33 1.24
CA CYS A 636 11.91 13.67 2.15
C CYS A 636 12.47 12.41 1.51
N ALA A 637 13.62 11.98 2.02
CA ALA A 637 14.24 10.74 1.58
C ALA A 637 13.41 9.52 1.98
N LYS A 638 13.38 8.52 1.12
CA LYS A 638 12.67 7.25 1.35
C LYS A 638 13.22 6.49 2.57
N SER A 639 14.49 6.67 2.91
CA SER A 639 15.10 6.08 4.12
C SER A 639 14.35 6.44 5.40
N ALA A 640 13.84 7.68 5.51
CA ALA A 640 13.05 8.11 6.67
C ALA A 640 11.75 7.28 6.83
N LEU A 641 11.09 6.95 5.72
CA LEU A 641 9.91 6.07 5.73
C LEU A 641 10.27 4.64 6.13
N LEU A 642 11.35 4.08 5.59
CA LEU A 642 11.78 2.72 5.90
C LEU A 642 12.18 2.56 7.36
N GLU A 643 12.85 3.55 7.92
CA GLU A 643 13.24 3.60 9.32
C GLU A 643 12.02 3.71 10.24
N ALA A 644 11.10 4.64 9.93
CA ALA A 644 9.89 4.87 10.71
C ALA A 644 8.93 3.66 10.72
N LEU A 645 8.83 2.94 9.60
CA LEU A 645 8.02 1.73 9.50
C LEU A 645 8.71 0.51 10.13
N ASN A 646 9.95 0.66 10.64
CA ASN A 646 10.77 -0.42 11.18
C ASN A 646 10.76 -1.68 10.26
N ILE A 647 10.84 -1.44 8.94
CA ILE A 647 10.78 -2.50 7.93
C ILE A 647 12.08 -3.27 7.94
N ASN A 648 12.17 -4.24 8.84
CA ASN A 648 13.27 -5.19 8.95
C ASN A 648 13.07 -6.45 8.08
N SER A 649 12.10 -6.43 7.15
CA SER A 649 11.88 -7.57 6.27
C SER A 649 12.92 -7.63 5.17
N VAL A 650 13.45 -8.80 4.92
CA VAL A 650 14.35 -9.14 3.82
C VAL A 650 13.81 -10.33 3.07
N SER A 651 14.31 -10.59 1.88
CA SER A 651 14.00 -11.80 1.15
C SER A 651 15.16 -12.79 1.24
N CYS A 652 14.85 -14.08 1.28
CA CYS A 652 15.80 -15.17 1.03
C CYS A 652 15.40 -15.91 -0.24
N ILE A 653 16.38 -16.52 -0.90
CA ILE A 653 16.19 -17.46 -2.00
C ILE A 653 17.07 -18.69 -1.77
N LEU A 654 16.72 -19.82 -2.37
CA LEU A 654 17.53 -21.03 -2.29
C LEU A 654 18.76 -20.94 -3.21
N GLU A 655 19.82 -21.70 -2.86
CA GLU A 655 21.01 -21.82 -3.72
C GLU A 655 20.67 -22.26 -5.13
N SER A 656 19.76 -23.21 -5.27
CA SER A 656 19.27 -23.72 -6.56
C SER A 656 18.48 -22.71 -7.39
N ASP A 657 17.89 -21.68 -6.76
CA ASP A 657 17.10 -20.68 -7.46
C ASP A 657 17.93 -19.49 -7.98
N VAL A 658 19.22 -19.37 -7.62
CA VAL A 658 20.03 -18.17 -7.87
C VAL A 658 20.11 -17.81 -9.35
N GLU A 659 20.34 -18.78 -10.24
CA GLU A 659 20.47 -18.50 -11.67
C GLU A 659 19.09 -18.13 -12.28
N LEU A 660 18.02 -18.84 -11.93
CA LEU A 660 16.66 -18.50 -12.35
C LEU A 660 16.25 -17.11 -11.85
N TYR A 661 16.68 -16.74 -10.63
CA TYR A 661 16.40 -15.42 -10.07
C TYR A 661 17.12 -14.30 -10.83
N LYS A 662 18.35 -14.53 -11.30
CA LYS A 662 19.11 -13.57 -12.12
C LYS A 662 18.48 -13.36 -13.49
N GLU A 663 18.04 -14.43 -14.14
CA GLU A 663 17.47 -14.42 -15.50
C GLU A 663 15.99 -13.98 -15.52
N GLY A 664 15.23 -14.28 -14.47
CA GLY A 664 13.79 -14.05 -14.40
C GLY A 664 13.38 -12.58 -14.41
N ASP A 665 12.14 -12.32 -14.77
CA ASP A 665 11.50 -11.02 -14.62
C ASP A 665 11.16 -10.71 -13.15
N SER A 666 10.62 -9.51 -12.87
CA SER A 666 10.24 -9.09 -11.51
C SER A 666 9.17 -10.00 -10.87
N GLY A 667 8.23 -10.53 -11.68
CA GLY A 667 7.17 -11.42 -11.20
C GLY A 667 7.71 -12.81 -10.85
N GLU A 668 8.59 -13.34 -11.68
CA GLU A 668 9.25 -14.63 -11.45
C GLU A 668 10.16 -14.59 -10.22
N ARG A 669 10.95 -13.53 -10.06
CA ARG A 669 11.78 -13.29 -8.89
C ARG A 669 10.94 -13.29 -7.60
N THR A 670 9.84 -12.55 -7.62
CA THR A 670 8.95 -12.45 -6.46
C THR A 670 8.41 -13.81 -6.01
N LYS A 671 8.12 -14.72 -6.93
CA LYS A 671 7.62 -16.08 -6.63
C LYS A 671 8.62 -16.93 -5.86
N MET A 672 9.92 -16.77 -6.15
CA MET A 672 11.01 -17.53 -5.52
C MET A 672 11.39 -17.00 -4.12
N GLU A 673 10.98 -15.78 -3.77
CA GLU A 673 11.37 -15.14 -2.52
C GLU A 673 10.67 -15.72 -1.30
N ILE A 674 11.44 -15.91 -0.23
CA ILE A 674 10.99 -16.27 1.12
C ILE A 674 11.09 -15.02 1.99
N PRO A 675 9.97 -14.45 2.47
CA PRO A 675 10.00 -13.28 3.34
C PRO A 675 10.57 -13.62 4.72
N MET A 676 11.55 -12.82 5.18
CA MET A 676 12.23 -13.04 6.45
C MET A 676 12.43 -11.73 7.22
N SER A 677 12.63 -11.82 8.54
CA SER A 677 13.17 -10.70 9.30
C SER A 677 14.69 -10.60 9.09
N PHE A 678 15.21 -9.38 8.93
CA PHE A 678 16.66 -9.15 8.87
C PHE A 678 17.37 -9.71 10.12
N LYS A 679 16.75 -9.57 11.30
CA LYS A 679 17.30 -10.11 12.56
C LYS A 679 17.50 -11.61 12.53
N SER A 680 16.72 -12.33 11.73
CA SER A 680 16.79 -13.79 11.63
C SER A 680 17.90 -14.32 10.72
N VAL A 681 18.32 -13.54 9.74
CA VAL A 681 19.27 -14.00 8.68
C VAL A 681 20.43 -13.05 8.44
N GLY A 682 20.31 -11.76 8.74
CA GLY A 682 21.32 -10.74 8.41
C GLY A 682 22.67 -10.93 9.06
N PHE A 683 22.75 -11.62 10.18
CA PHE A 683 23.98 -11.91 10.91
C PHE A 683 24.58 -13.31 10.60
N ASN A 684 23.95 -14.07 9.70
CA ASN A 684 24.38 -15.42 9.35
C ASN A 684 25.48 -15.48 8.29
N HIS A 685 26.04 -14.33 7.88
CA HIS A 685 27.06 -14.20 6.84
C HIS A 685 26.69 -14.88 5.50
N LEU A 686 25.41 -14.89 5.16
CA LEU A 686 24.91 -15.44 3.92
C LEU A 686 25.31 -14.56 2.72
N GLN A 687 25.48 -15.16 1.57
CA GLN A 687 25.69 -14.43 0.32
C GLN A 687 24.43 -13.64 -0.04
N VAL A 688 24.60 -12.53 -0.75
CA VAL A 688 23.51 -11.67 -1.23
C VAL A 688 23.59 -11.58 -2.75
N VAL A 689 22.50 -11.85 -3.43
CA VAL A 689 22.37 -11.60 -4.87
C VAL A 689 22.11 -10.11 -5.08
N LYS A 690 23.04 -9.41 -5.73
CA LYS A 690 22.95 -7.96 -5.98
C LYS A 690 21.98 -7.65 -7.14
N MET A 691 20.76 -8.13 -7.05
CA MET A 691 19.70 -7.94 -8.04
C MET A 691 18.32 -8.06 -7.37
N GLY A 692 17.32 -7.41 -7.93
CA GLY A 692 15.95 -7.46 -7.40
C GLY A 692 15.86 -6.91 -5.97
N THR A 693 15.37 -7.72 -5.01
CA THR A 693 15.27 -7.36 -3.58
C THR A 693 16.58 -7.53 -2.80
N TYR A 694 17.68 -7.82 -3.46
CA TYR A 694 18.96 -8.19 -2.83
C TYR A 694 18.80 -9.35 -1.83
N PRO A 695 18.24 -10.50 -2.25
CA PRO A 695 17.92 -11.59 -1.34
C PRO A 695 19.18 -12.26 -0.81
N PHE A 696 19.09 -12.74 0.44
CA PHE A 696 20.07 -13.63 1.02
C PHE A 696 19.92 -15.04 0.42
N VAL A 697 21.05 -15.69 0.15
CA VAL A 697 21.06 -17.07 -0.38
C VAL A 697 21.16 -18.05 0.79
N VAL A 698 20.18 -18.93 0.90
CA VAL A 698 20.15 -19.97 1.93
C VAL A 698 20.37 -21.36 1.31
N PRO A 699 21.00 -22.30 2.04
CA PRO A 699 21.23 -23.66 1.54
C PRO A 699 19.91 -24.39 1.21
N ASP A 700 19.88 -25.16 0.13
CA ASP A 700 18.68 -25.91 -0.31
C ASP A 700 18.16 -26.86 0.78
N LYS A 701 19.05 -27.47 1.57
CA LYS A 701 18.66 -28.32 2.71
C LYS A 701 17.88 -27.64 3.83
N SER A 702 17.88 -26.30 3.85
CA SER A 702 17.12 -25.52 4.84
C SER A 702 15.64 -25.39 4.49
N TYR A 703 15.20 -25.86 3.32
CA TYR A 703 13.85 -25.68 2.82
C TYR A 703 13.23 -26.97 2.31
N THR A 704 11.96 -27.16 2.63
CA THR A 704 11.10 -28.15 1.96
C THR A 704 9.71 -27.55 1.72
N GLU A 705 9.03 -28.04 0.68
CA GLU A 705 7.67 -27.58 0.33
C GLU A 705 6.64 -27.87 1.44
N SER A 706 6.90 -28.85 2.31
CA SER A 706 6.01 -29.22 3.43
C SER A 706 6.28 -28.45 4.71
N MET A 707 7.54 -28.02 4.95
CA MET A 707 7.99 -27.39 6.20
C MET A 707 8.32 -25.90 6.05
N GLY A 708 8.54 -25.43 4.81
CA GLY A 708 9.11 -24.11 4.56
C GLY A 708 10.57 -24.01 5.02
N LEU A 709 11.06 -22.78 5.22
CA LEU A 709 12.43 -22.55 5.66
C LEU A 709 12.59 -22.84 7.16
N ASP A 710 13.54 -23.72 7.45
CA ASP A 710 14.04 -23.97 8.80
C ASP A 710 15.31 -23.17 9.07
N LEU A 711 15.21 -22.20 9.98
CA LEU A 711 16.30 -21.31 10.34
C LEU A 711 17.49 -22.02 10.99
N ALA A 712 17.32 -23.20 11.54
CA ALA A 712 18.43 -23.99 12.12
C ALA A 712 19.45 -24.37 11.05
N TYR A 713 19.01 -24.55 9.81
CA TYR A 713 19.85 -24.93 8.66
C TYR A 713 20.16 -23.76 7.71
N ALA A 714 19.60 -22.58 7.95
CA ALA A 714 19.85 -21.37 7.14
C ALA A 714 21.18 -20.69 7.49
N LYS A 715 22.25 -21.46 7.53
CA LYS A 715 23.64 -21.01 7.81
C LYS A 715 24.58 -21.58 6.78
N PRO A 716 25.65 -20.85 6.40
CA PRO A 716 26.67 -21.35 5.47
C PRO A 716 27.35 -22.63 6.01
N GLU A 717 27.65 -23.57 5.12
CA GLU A 717 28.24 -24.86 5.50
C GLU A 717 29.62 -24.76 6.18
N TYR A 718 30.40 -23.73 5.82
CA TYR A 718 31.73 -23.52 6.43
C TYR A 718 31.68 -23.19 7.94
N TYR A 719 30.54 -22.74 8.49
CA TYR A 719 30.38 -22.54 9.94
C TYR A 719 30.32 -23.86 10.73
N LYS A 720 29.88 -24.97 10.11
CA LYS A 720 29.86 -26.26 10.79
C LYS A 720 31.26 -26.83 11.08
N GLN A 721 32.28 -26.38 10.35
CA GLN A 721 33.67 -26.78 10.61
C GLN A 721 34.27 -26.12 11.86
N PHE A 722 33.74 -24.97 12.29
CA PHE A 722 34.20 -24.24 13.48
C PHE A 722 33.45 -24.63 14.77
N GLU A 723 32.23 -25.18 14.68
CA GLU A 723 31.49 -25.68 15.84
C GLU A 723 32.01 -27.09 16.33
N MET A 724 32.90 -27.72 15.57
CA MET A 724 33.53 -28.99 15.91
C MET A 724 34.98 -28.84 16.39
N LEU A 725 35.47 -27.66 16.64
CA LEU A 725 36.71 -27.31 17.30
C LEU A 725 36.41 -26.65 18.65
#